data_f045389de576fe7f76ee0807af2f1d1b
#
_entry.id   f045389de576fe7f76ee0807af2f1d1b
#
_cell.length_a   1.000
_cell.length_b   1.000
_cell.length_c   1.000
_cell.angle_alpha   90.00
_cell.angle_beta   90.00
_cell.angle_gamma   90.00
#
_symmetry.space_group_name_H-M   'P 1'
#
loop_
_entity.id
_entity.type
_entity.pdbx_description
1 polymer ?
#
loop_
_entity_poly.entity_id
_entity_poly.type
_entity_poly.pdbx_seq_one_letter_code
_entity_poly.pdbx_strand_id
1 'polypeptide(L)'
;ETGFRKVGYDKDRGVLLNDVPVWLRGYAQRATNEWAAIGIAPKWLKDVDAMLIKESNANHIRFMHVAGSKADVRSFDRHGIVCTQPAGDKERENFGRQWKQRVELMRDVIIAFRNSPSILFWEAGNNSINKEHMAEMRAIKEKLDPSGGRFMGCRTLNTEDVIEESEFVGTMLNRHAARFTAAHGPIMETEYLREEAPRRIWDDFSPPDFDYKTKWGGKGGRKQVGIDFYDMTSEDLALASAKGYGEFFNDRIGGASKKDYYSGCAALCWTDSAQHGRQAYSENARMSGRVDAVRNKKQSFDVFRVMQSPKSAVKIFGHRNYPKADGDNYKYNVKKFNGTYWKETGETDFRDAYNKTVYVIGSYDIAKIVLKVNGREVGVCDKAIYTFVFPFPNIDITESGEITAYGYDCGGNLVASDTIKTVGEPSQIHLTLHTDTNGLKADGNDVAYVDIEVTDENGDICPLCYDKIDFEFSGDGVFLGGYNSGKFDFGDKHESVIHKNYVYAECGTNRVFIRSTENVGKLKLKANMNGITAEIEFESVETQNDTLTECTFDGIYEDCKNDADRAEFEAIEQIDNIKYVPESEPYCKILVNGQEPDTRGVRSLNKNGRIWGAVICILERLKTEWSEHFDFEYNSDEKILTLKSGEYVVTAECGRTHLLVNGNENLMDGEPYISDSGQFVMEVSAIASYICLLYTSDAADDLTR
;
A
#
# COMPACT_ATOMS: atom_id res chain seq x y z
N GLU A 1 6.75 11.93 -26.78
CA GLU A 1 5.36 11.54 -26.99
C GLU A 1 4.45 12.36 -26.07
N THR A 2 3.31 12.80 -26.56
CA THR A 2 2.27 13.47 -25.78
C THR A 2 0.90 12.99 -26.24
N GLY A 3 -0.09 13.10 -25.36
CA GLY A 3 -1.48 12.74 -25.66
C GLY A 3 -2.42 13.90 -25.36
N PHE A 4 -3.49 13.97 -26.12
CA PHE A 4 -4.55 14.99 -25.94
C PHE A 4 -5.78 14.34 -25.32
N ARG A 5 -6.32 14.98 -24.30
CA ARG A 5 -7.56 14.59 -23.63
C ARG A 5 -8.24 15.79 -23.00
N LYS A 6 -9.53 15.69 -22.83
CA LYS A 6 -10.32 16.62 -22.04
C LYS A 6 -10.62 15.96 -20.69
N VAL A 7 -10.34 16.66 -19.59
CA VAL A 7 -10.74 16.27 -18.24
C VAL A 7 -11.82 17.24 -17.76
N GLY A 8 -12.82 16.71 -17.10
CA GLY A 8 -13.88 17.48 -16.50
C GLY A 8 -14.48 16.78 -15.29
N TYR A 9 -15.37 17.45 -14.63
CA TYR A 9 -16.12 16.93 -13.53
C TYR A 9 -17.58 17.36 -13.61
N ASP A 10 -18.45 16.45 -13.28
CA ASP A 10 -19.89 16.69 -13.16
C ASP A 10 -20.38 16.09 -11.84
N LYS A 11 -21.12 16.85 -11.05
CA LYS A 11 -21.56 16.45 -9.71
C LYS A 11 -22.42 15.16 -9.68
N ASP A 12 -23.11 14.87 -10.77
CA ASP A 12 -24.03 13.72 -10.89
C ASP A 12 -23.40 12.56 -11.67
N ARG A 13 -22.32 12.81 -12.43
CA ARG A 13 -21.67 11.85 -13.32
C ARG A 13 -20.24 11.49 -12.91
N GLY A 14 -19.64 12.26 -12.00
CA GLY A 14 -18.27 12.07 -11.55
C GLY A 14 -17.20 12.64 -12.49
N VAL A 15 -16.02 12.07 -12.48
CA VAL A 15 -14.91 12.46 -13.37
C VAL A 15 -15.25 12.12 -14.81
N LEU A 16 -14.99 13.08 -15.72
CA LEU A 16 -15.20 12.92 -17.14
C LEU A 16 -13.85 12.90 -17.89
N LEU A 17 -13.66 11.90 -18.74
CA LEU A 17 -12.59 11.86 -19.73
C LEU A 17 -13.20 11.93 -21.13
N ASN A 18 -12.88 12.96 -21.90
CA ASN A 18 -13.46 13.23 -23.22
C ASN A 18 -15.00 13.24 -23.16
N ASP A 19 -15.56 13.87 -22.13
CA ASP A 19 -17.00 14.00 -21.84
C ASP A 19 -17.70 12.68 -21.45
N VAL A 20 -16.96 11.58 -21.32
CA VAL A 20 -17.47 10.28 -20.89
C VAL A 20 -17.20 10.08 -19.38
N PRO A 21 -18.20 9.72 -18.58
CA PRO A 21 -18.01 9.40 -17.18
C PRO A 21 -17.08 8.21 -16.98
N VAL A 22 -16.08 8.36 -16.10
CA VAL A 22 -15.14 7.31 -15.78
C VAL A 22 -15.14 7.03 -14.28
N TRP A 23 -15.46 5.80 -13.93
CA TRP A 23 -15.26 5.31 -12.57
C TRP A 23 -13.79 4.95 -12.39
N LEU A 24 -13.10 5.67 -11.51
CA LEU A 24 -11.69 5.44 -11.20
C LEU A 24 -11.59 4.34 -10.16
N ARG A 25 -10.95 3.25 -10.54
CA ARG A 25 -10.77 2.07 -9.71
C ARG A 25 -9.36 1.54 -9.86
N GLY A 26 -8.72 1.25 -8.75
CA GLY A 26 -7.34 0.79 -8.82
C GLY A 26 -6.67 0.71 -7.48
N TYR A 27 -5.41 1.13 -7.46
CA TYR A 27 -4.55 0.83 -6.33
C TYR A 27 -3.71 2.04 -5.92
N ALA A 28 -3.41 2.10 -4.63
CA ALA A 28 -2.33 2.93 -4.12
C ALA A 28 -1.03 2.10 -4.13
N GLN A 29 0.08 2.73 -4.51
CA GLN A 29 1.40 2.09 -4.48
C GLN A 29 2.48 3.11 -4.19
N ARG A 30 3.62 2.64 -3.70
CA ARG A 30 4.81 3.48 -3.60
C ARG A 30 5.47 3.63 -4.97
N ALA A 31 5.96 4.84 -5.24
CA ALA A 31 6.64 5.12 -6.49
C ALA A 31 7.98 4.39 -6.62
N THR A 32 8.60 4.10 -5.50
CA THR A 32 9.81 3.27 -5.47
C THR A 32 9.58 1.85 -5.95
N ASN A 33 8.34 1.42 -6.03
CA ASN A 33 7.79 0.18 -6.62
C ASN A 33 8.88 -0.80 -7.10
N GLU A 34 9.75 -1.11 -6.17
CA GLU A 34 10.88 -1.99 -6.36
C GLU A 34 10.38 -3.40 -6.70
N TRP A 35 11.11 -4.02 -7.58
CA TRP A 35 11.01 -5.46 -7.73
C TRP A 35 12.02 -6.09 -6.77
N ALA A 36 11.57 -6.95 -5.89
CA ALA A 36 12.47 -7.66 -5.01
C ALA A 36 13.55 -8.39 -5.82
N ALA A 37 14.74 -8.47 -5.28
CA ALA A 37 15.97 -8.96 -5.88
C ALA A 37 16.65 -8.04 -6.92
N ILE A 38 15.94 -7.17 -7.62
CA ILE A 38 16.56 -6.29 -8.65
C ILE A 38 16.62 -4.81 -8.26
N GLY A 39 15.84 -4.37 -7.27
CA GLY A 39 15.80 -2.97 -6.88
C GLY A 39 15.17 -2.08 -7.94
N ILE A 40 15.98 -1.31 -8.67
CA ILE A 40 15.49 -0.44 -9.75
C ILE A 40 15.19 -1.27 -10.99
N ALA A 41 13.93 -1.31 -11.38
CA ALA A 41 13.48 -2.07 -12.53
C ALA A 41 13.84 -1.39 -13.86
N PRO A 42 14.31 -2.12 -14.87
CA PRO A 42 14.39 -1.65 -16.25
C PRO A 42 13.05 -1.10 -16.74
N LYS A 43 13.09 -0.22 -17.74
CA LYS A 43 11.89 0.47 -18.24
C LYS A 43 10.77 -0.49 -18.69
N TRP A 44 11.13 -1.61 -19.30
CA TRP A 44 10.17 -2.57 -19.82
C TRP A 44 9.38 -3.28 -18.70
N LEU A 45 9.95 -3.45 -17.50
CA LEU A 45 9.22 -3.99 -16.34
C LEU A 45 8.11 -3.05 -15.83
N LYS A 46 8.19 -1.75 -16.16
CA LYS A 46 7.08 -0.83 -15.89
C LYS A 46 5.88 -1.10 -16.81
N ASP A 47 6.13 -1.56 -18.02
CA ASP A 47 5.06 -2.03 -18.92
C ASP A 47 4.43 -3.33 -18.40
N VAL A 48 5.21 -4.24 -17.82
CA VAL A 48 4.67 -5.44 -17.17
C VAL A 48 3.74 -5.06 -16.02
N ASP A 49 4.13 -4.13 -15.15
CA ASP A 49 3.24 -3.61 -14.10
C ASP A 49 1.96 -3.02 -14.69
N ALA A 50 2.06 -2.17 -15.70
CA ALA A 50 0.90 -1.55 -16.34
C ALA A 50 -0.03 -2.59 -16.98
N MET A 51 0.51 -3.60 -17.67
CA MET A 51 -0.28 -4.69 -18.26
C MET A 51 -1.02 -5.50 -17.19
N LEU A 52 -0.37 -5.85 -16.09
CA LEU A 52 -1.00 -6.56 -14.98
C LEU A 52 -2.10 -5.72 -14.30
N ILE A 53 -1.89 -4.41 -14.13
CA ILE A 53 -2.92 -3.49 -13.63
C ILE A 53 -4.13 -3.49 -14.56
N LYS A 54 -3.91 -3.43 -15.87
CA LYS A 54 -4.99 -3.52 -16.88
C LYS A 54 -5.68 -4.87 -16.86
N GLU A 55 -4.94 -5.97 -16.71
CA GLU A 55 -5.50 -7.31 -16.58
C GLU A 55 -6.43 -7.44 -15.39
N SER A 56 -6.12 -6.74 -14.27
CA SER A 56 -7.02 -6.68 -13.12
C SER A 56 -8.26 -5.81 -13.36
N ASN A 57 -8.44 -5.27 -14.57
CA ASN A 57 -9.48 -4.30 -14.97
C ASN A 57 -9.43 -2.97 -14.19
N ALA A 58 -8.32 -2.68 -13.52
CA ALA A 58 -8.08 -1.38 -12.92
C ALA A 58 -7.69 -0.32 -13.98
N ASN A 59 -7.94 0.93 -13.65
CA ASN A 59 -7.66 2.08 -14.54
C ASN A 59 -7.02 3.25 -13.83
N HIS A 60 -6.70 3.12 -12.54
CA HIS A 60 -6.14 4.20 -11.73
C HIS A 60 -5.04 3.70 -10.80
N ILE A 61 -3.98 4.49 -10.69
CA ILE A 61 -2.91 4.31 -9.69
C ILE A 61 -2.72 5.62 -8.93
N ARG A 62 -2.73 5.54 -7.61
CA ARG A 62 -2.26 6.61 -6.75
C ARG A 62 -0.84 6.31 -6.29
N PHE A 63 0.13 7.13 -6.69
CA PHE A 63 1.44 7.08 -6.08
C PHE A 63 1.41 7.63 -4.65
N MET A 64 2.02 6.89 -3.70
CA MET A 64 2.04 7.28 -2.29
C MET A 64 3.36 7.94 -1.95
N HIS A 65 3.27 9.13 -1.37
CA HIS A 65 4.37 9.88 -0.75
C HIS A 65 5.48 10.36 -1.68
N VAL A 66 5.75 9.66 -2.77
CA VAL A 66 6.81 9.98 -3.72
C VAL A 66 6.24 9.90 -5.12
N ALA A 67 6.58 10.85 -5.97
CA ALA A 67 6.14 10.88 -7.35
C ALA A 67 6.66 9.66 -8.14
N GLY A 68 5.84 9.11 -9.01
CA GLY A 68 6.23 8.06 -9.94
C GLY A 68 7.32 8.53 -10.90
N SER A 69 8.16 7.61 -11.37
CA SER A 69 9.21 7.92 -12.33
C SER A 69 8.65 8.25 -13.72
N LYS A 70 9.46 8.86 -14.57
CA LYS A 70 9.09 9.07 -15.98
C LYS A 70 8.78 7.76 -16.70
N ALA A 71 9.44 6.66 -16.33
CA ALA A 71 9.20 5.35 -16.93
C ALA A 71 7.82 4.80 -16.52
N ASP A 72 7.41 4.95 -15.24
CA ASP A 72 6.08 4.58 -14.77
C ASP A 72 4.99 5.36 -15.52
N VAL A 73 5.12 6.69 -15.55
CA VAL A 73 4.12 7.57 -16.17
C VAL A 73 4.01 7.33 -17.68
N ARG A 74 5.13 7.17 -18.39
CA ARG A 74 5.11 6.83 -19.82
C ARG A 74 4.48 5.49 -20.11
N SER A 75 4.69 4.50 -19.24
CA SER A 75 4.00 3.22 -19.34
C SER A 75 2.49 3.40 -19.17
N PHE A 76 2.06 4.18 -18.18
CA PHE A 76 0.65 4.47 -17.96
C PHE A 76 0.03 5.26 -19.12
N ASP A 77 0.76 6.20 -19.70
CA ASP A 77 0.32 6.92 -20.91
C ASP A 77 0.03 5.96 -22.07
N ARG A 78 0.92 4.96 -22.28
CA ARG A 78 0.75 3.95 -23.36
C ARG A 78 -0.40 2.99 -23.07
N HIS A 79 -0.55 2.55 -21.83
CA HIS A 79 -1.53 1.53 -21.46
C HIS A 79 -2.89 2.10 -21.02
N GLY A 80 -3.05 3.42 -20.98
CA GLY A 80 -4.31 4.07 -20.62
C GLY A 80 -4.70 3.88 -19.16
N ILE A 81 -3.74 3.98 -18.26
CA ILE A 81 -3.94 4.02 -16.80
C ILE A 81 -3.80 5.47 -16.36
N VAL A 82 -4.78 5.99 -15.64
CA VAL A 82 -4.66 7.33 -15.07
C VAL A 82 -4.02 7.30 -13.69
N CYS A 83 -3.38 8.39 -13.28
CA CYS A 83 -2.70 8.40 -12.00
C CYS A 83 -2.78 9.72 -11.25
N THR A 84 -2.52 9.60 -9.95
CA THR A 84 -2.32 10.70 -9.02
C THR A 84 -0.82 10.81 -8.72
N GLN A 85 -0.27 12.02 -8.86
CA GLN A 85 1.14 12.33 -8.57
C GLN A 85 1.23 13.21 -7.31
N PRO A 86 1.98 12.78 -6.27
CA PRO A 86 2.17 13.57 -5.06
C PRO A 86 3.37 14.52 -5.17
N ALA A 87 3.35 15.56 -4.36
CA ALA A 87 4.49 16.46 -4.16
C ALA A 87 5.64 15.85 -3.33
N GLY A 88 5.48 14.62 -2.87
CA GLY A 88 6.37 14.06 -1.86
C GLY A 88 6.07 14.61 -0.47
N ASP A 89 5.95 13.74 0.50
CA ASP A 89 5.65 14.17 1.85
C ASP A 89 6.11 13.20 2.96
N LYS A 90 6.04 13.69 4.18
CA LYS A 90 6.32 12.96 5.41
C LYS A 90 5.03 12.68 6.21
N GLU A 91 3.93 12.41 5.53
CA GLU A 91 2.61 12.09 6.13
C GLU A 91 1.96 13.22 6.95
N ARG A 92 2.58 14.39 7.12
CA ARG A 92 2.06 15.50 7.93
C ARG A 92 2.26 16.82 7.21
N GLU A 93 1.49 17.81 7.65
CA GLU A 93 1.75 19.19 7.25
C GLU A 93 3.14 19.62 7.73
N ASN A 94 3.83 20.37 6.89
CA ASN A 94 5.15 20.91 7.15
C ASN A 94 5.10 22.43 7.08
N PHE A 95 6.04 23.08 7.75
CA PHE A 95 6.15 24.54 7.81
C PHE A 95 7.57 24.99 7.46
N GLY A 96 7.75 26.29 7.25
CA GLY A 96 9.05 26.89 6.98
C GLY A 96 9.76 26.25 5.79
N ARG A 97 11.04 25.89 5.95
CA ARG A 97 11.86 25.28 4.89
C ARG A 97 11.28 23.98 4.33
N GLN A 98 10.73 23.12 5.18
CA GLN A 98 10.18 21.85 4.72
C GLN A 98 8.95 22.05 3.84
N TRP A 99 8.13 23.05 4.15
CA TRP A 99 7.02 23.42 3.29
C TRP A 99 7.50 23.96 1.95
N LYS A 100 8.48 24.86 1.93
CA LYS A 100 9.07 25.39 0.69
C LYS A 100 9.62 24.27 -0.20
N GLN A 101 10.33 23.29 0.38
CA GLN A 101 10.79 22.11 -0.35
C GLN A 101 9.64 21.30 -0.96
N ARG A 102 8.51 21.15 -0.25
CA ARG A 102 7.33 20.48 -0.81
C ARG A 102 6.72 21.26 -1.97
N VAL A 103 6.68 22.58 -1.87
CA VAL A 103 6.25 23.48 -2.95
C VAL A 103 7.15 23.32 -4.18
N GLU A 104 8.47 23.32 -4.00
CA GLU A 104 9.44 23.11 -5.06
C GLU A 104 9.28 21.71 -5.70
N LEU A 105 9.12 20.67 -4.91
CA LEU A 105 8.85 19.31 -5.42
C LEU A 105 7.55 19.26 -6.24
N MET A 106 6.48 19.90 -5.79
CA MET A 106 5.24 19.98 -6.57
C MET A 106 5.47 20.71 -7.89
N ARG A 107 6.19 21.82 -7.88
CA ARG A 107 6.57 22.55 -9.09
C ARG A 107 7.30 21.64 -10.08
N ASP A 108 8.31 20.92 -9.62
CA ASP A 108 9.14 20.06 -10.46
C ASP A 108 8.33 18.85 -11.00
N VAL A 109 7.48 18.26 -10.17
CA VAL A 109 6.57 17.18 -10.59
C VAL A 109 5.60 17.67 -11.66
N ILE A 110 5.01 18.85 -11.51
CA ILE A 110 4.12 19.42 -12.52
C ILE A 110 4.89 19.70 -13.83
N ILE A 111 6.04 20.31 -13.77
CA ILE A 111 6.88 20.58 -14.96
C ILE A 111 7.24 19.28 -15.67
N ALA A 112 7.65 18.25 -14.90
CA ALA A 112 8.06 16.97 -15.47
C ALA A 112 6.92 16.20 -16.15
N PHE A 113 5.68 16.35 -15.66
CA PHE A 113 4.58 15.46 -16.04
C PHE A 113 3.34 16.16 -16.62
N ARG A 114 3.30 17.50 -16.70
CA ARG A 114 2.13 18.23 -17.23
C ARG A 114 1.74 17.87 -18.67
N ASN A 115 2.65 17.28 -19.44
CA ASN A 115 2.38 16.83 -20.80
C ASN A 115 1.91 15.35 -20.87
N SER A 116 1.86 14.65 -19.74
CA SER A 116 1.43 13.25 -19.69
C SER A 116 -0.08 13.14 -19.54
N PRO A 117 -0.78 12.49 -20.49
CA PRO A 117 -2.23 12.37 -20.46
C PRO A 117 -2.76 11.49 -19.32
N SER A 118 -1.96 10.61 -18.75
CA SER A 118 -2.34 9.76 -17.63
C SER A 118 -2.53 10.52 -16.32
N ILE A 119 -1.87 11.66 -16.12
CA ILE A 119 -2.03 12.43 -14.88
C ILE A 119 -3.41 13.08 -14.81
N LEU A 120 -4.19 12.78 -13.76
CA LEU A 120 -5.46 13.43 -13.47
C LEU A 120 -5.44 14.28 -12.19
N PHE A 121 -4.63 13.88 -11.21
CA PHE A 121 -4.60 14.50 -9.90
C PHE A 121 -3.17 14.87 -9.51
N TRP A 122 -3.05 16.07 -8.94
CA TRP A 122 -1.87 16.53 -8.22
C TRP A 122 -2.17 16.46 -6.73
N GLU A 123 -1.39 15.73 -5.97
CA GLU A 123 -1.59 15.53 -4.54
C GLU A 123 -0.63 16.37 -3.72
N ALA A 124 -1.13 17.46 -3.13
CA ALA A 124 -0.34 18.41 -2.36
C ALA A 124 0.18 17.85 -1.02
N GLY A 125 -0.45 16.81 -0.51
CA GLY A 125 -0.06 16.16 0.73
C GLY A 125 -0.78 14.84 0.97
N ASN A 126 -0.12 13.95 1.72
CA ASN A 126 -0.72 12.68 2.13
C ASN A 126 -1.78 12.86 3.23
N ASN A 127 -1.58 13.80 4.14
CA ASN A 127 -2.61 14.27 5.07
C ASN A 127 -3.06 15.68 4.68
N SER A 128 -4.10 16.17 5.34
CA SER A 128 -4.56 17.54 5.15
C SER A 128 -3.45 18.54 5.44
N ILE A 129 -3.43 19.58 4.66
CA ILE A 129 -2.62 20.79 4.86
C ILE A 129 -3.55 21.94 5.21
N ASN A 130 -3.03 23.08 5.65
CA ASN A 130 -3.87 24.24 5.96
C ASN A 130 -4.37 24.93 4.67
N LYS A 131 -5.29 25.87 4.82
CA LYS A 131 -5.93 26.57 3.71
C LYS A 131 -4.94 27.34 2.86
N GLU A 132 -4.02 28.06 3.50
CA GLU A 132 -3.01 28.89 2.84
C GLU A 132 -2.06 28.03 1.99
N HIS A 133 -1.64 26.90 2.51
CA HIS A 133 -0.79 25.95 1.80
C HIS A 133 -1.52 25.29 0.62
N MET A 134 -2.80 24.97 0.75
CA MET A 134 -3.60 24.47 -0.37
C MET A 134 -3.77 25.51 -1.46
N ALA A 135 -4.04 26.75 -1.09
CA ALA A 135 -4.13 27.88 -2.03
C ALA A 135 -2.82 28.11 -2.77
N GLU A 136 -1.67 28.01 -2.09
CA GLU A 136 -0.34 28.10 -2.71
C GLU A 136 -0.11 26.98 -3.73
N MET A 137 -0.39 25.72 -3.36
CA MET A 137 -0.27 24.56 -4.25
C MET A 137 -1.17 24.69 -5.49
N ARG A 138 -2.40 25.17 -5.30
CA ARG A 138 -3.32 25.44 -6.39
C ARG A 138 -2.81 26.54 -7.32
N ALA A 139 -2.27 27.63 -6.76
CA ALA A 139 -1.73 28.72 -7.56
C ALA A 139 -0.53 28.26 -8.42
N ILE A 140 0.34 27.39 -7.90
CA ILE A 140 1.44 26.78 -8.67
C ILE A 140 0.88 25.93 -9.82
N LYS A 141 -0.10 25.09 -9.55
CA LYS A 141 -0.76 24.27 -10.58
C LYS A 141 -1.40 25.16 -11.64
N GLU A 142 -2.13 26.21 -11.27
CA GLU A 142 -2.76 27.13 -12.21
C GLU A 142 -1.72 27.87 -13.09
N LYS A 143 -0.58 28.21 -12.52
CA LYS A 143 0.53 28.82 -13.27
C LYS A 143 1.21 27.88 -14.26
N LEU A 144 1.46 26.62 -13.84
CA LEU A 144 2.31 25.69 -14.59
C LEU A 144 1.55 24.69 -15.46
N ASP A 145 0.29 24.44 -15.12
CA ASP A 145 -0.60 23.48 -15.81
C ASP A 145 -2.01 24.08 -16.06
N PRO A 146 -2.10 25.28 -16.67
CA PRO A 146 -3.37 26.02 -16.78
C PRO A 146 -4.40 25.33 -17.67
N SER A 147 -3.97 24.49 -18.60
CA SER A 147 -4.82 23.86 -19.62
C SER A 147 -5.02 22.36 -19.40
N GLY A 148 -4.38 21.77 -18.38
CA GLY A 148 -4.37 20.32 -18.17
C GLY A 148 -5.69 19.75 -17.67
N GLY A 149 -6.54 20.56 -17.07
CA GLY A 149 -7.82 20.15 -16.47
C GLY A 149 -7.65 19.23 -15.27
N ARG A 150 -6.43 19.13 -14.71
CA ARG A 150 -6.10 18.28 -13.58
C ARG A 150 -6.54 18.90 -12.27
N PHE A 151 -6.82 18.05 -11.30
CA PHE A 151 -7.33 18.47 -9.99
C PHE A 151 -6.22 18.49 -8.95
N MET A 152 -6.15 19.56 -8.14
CA MET A 152 -5.27 19.69 -6.99
C MET A 152 -6.01 19.37 -5.70
N GLY A 153 -5.43 18.58 -4.81
CA GLY A 153 -6.02 18.25 -3.51
C GLY A 153 -5.07 17.43 -2.65
N CYS A 154 -5.57 16.82 -1.61
CA CYS A 154 -4.83 15.94 -0.71
C CYS A 154 -5.46 14.55 -0.60
N ARG A 155 -4.66 13.56 -0.16
CA ARG A 155 -5.18 12.22 0.16
C ARG A 155 -6.32 12.25 1.17
N THR A 156 -6.21 13.09 2.18
CA THR A 156 -7.23 13.26 3.21
C THR A 156 -7.43 14.74 3.45
N LEU A 157 -8.67 15.21 3.39
CA LEU A 157 -9.05 16.57 3.74
C LEU A 157 -9.94 16.55 4.98
N ASN A 158 -9.59 17.32 6.00
CA ASN A 158 -10.20 17.26 7.31
C ASN A 158 -11.11 18.44 7.65
N THR A 159 -10.92 19.61 7.01
CA THR A 159 -11.63 20.84 7.33
C THR A 159 -12.30 21.46 6.09
N GLU A 160 -13.42 22.16 6.30
CA GLU A 160 -14.22 22.74 5.22
C GLU A 160 -13.47 23.84 4.47
N ASP A 161 -12.70 24.65 5.16
CA ASP A 161 -11.93 25.76 4.60
C ASP A 161 -10.84 25.30 3.63
N VAL A 162 -10.16 24.18 3.92
CA VAL A 162 -9.19 23.59 3.01
C VAL A 162 -9.88 22.95 1.80
N ILE A 163 -11.08 22.39 1.99
CA ILE A 163 -11.86 21.81 0.89
C ILE A 163 -12.23 22.88 -0.12
N GLU A 164 -12.60 24.08 0.33
CA GLU A 164 -12.93 25.21 -0.56
C GLU A 164 -11.78 25.57 -1.51
N GLU A 165 -10.53 25.45 -1.04
CA GLU A 165 -9.34 25.71 -1.85
C GLU A 165 -8.92 24.52 -2.71
N SER A 166 -9.35 23.30 -2.39
CA SER A 166 -9.02 22.09 -3.15
C SER A 166 -9.90 21.95 -4.38
N GLU A 167 -9.43 21.20 -5.37
CA GLU A 167 -10.20 20.87 -6.58
C GLU A 167 -10.69 19.42 -6.58
N PHE A 168 -10.17 18.57 -5.71
CA PHE A 168 -10.72 17.25 -5.39
C PHE A 168 -10.63 16.96 -3.89
N VAL A 169 -11.49 16.11 -3.42
CA VAL A 169 -11.57 15.73 -2.01
C VAL A 169 -11.08 14.29 -1.85
N GLY A 170 -9.92 14.14 -1.21
CA GLY A 170 -9.43 12.82 -0.84
C GLY A 170 -9.99 12.38 0.51
N THR A 171 -10.29 11.08 0.63
CA THR A 171 -10.66 10.43 1.87
C THR A 171 -9.75 9.22 2.11
N MET A 172 -9.64 8.78 3.34
CA MET A 172 -8.88 7.58 3.71
C MET A 172 -9.61 6.84 4.82
N LEU A 173 -10.10 5.63 4.51
CA LEU A 173 -10.82 4.77 5.45
C LEU A 173 -12.01 5.45 6.16
N ASN A 174 -12.38 6.62 5.72
CA ASN A 174 -13.42 7.45 6.34
C ASN A 174 -14.61 7.60 5.39
N ARG A 175 -15.48 6.61 5.39
CA ARG A 175 -16.71 6.57 4.58
C ARG A 175 -17.80 7.52 5.07
N HIS A 176 -17.62 8.12 6.24
CA HIS A 176 -18.62 8.94 6.91
C HIS A 176 -18.28 10.43 6.89
N ALA A 177 -17.44 10.86 5.96
CA ALA A 177 -17.19 12.28 5.75
C ALA A 177 -18.44 12.96 5.19
N ALA A 178 -19.54 12.90 5.94
CA ALA A 178 -20.84 13.55 5.65
C ALA A 178 -20.74 15.08 5.46
N ARG A 179 -19.53 15.61 5.50
CA ARG A 179 -19.20 17.02 5.31
C ARG A 179 -18.90 17.37 3.86
N PHE A 180 -18.61 16.36 3.03
CA PHE A 180 -18.16 16.57 1.66
C PHE A 180 -19.29 16.34 0.71
N THR A 181 -19.56 17.29 -0.14
CA THR A 181 -20.56 17.16 -1.18
C THR A 181 -19.88 16.99 -2.53
N ALA A 182 -20.39 16.10 -3.34
CA ALA A 182 -19.95 15.94 -4.73
C ALA A 182 -20.17 17.23 -5.58
N ALA A 183 -20.83 18.25 -5.03
CA ALA A 183 -21.01 19.55 -5.68
C ALA A 183 -19.71 20.34 -5.81
N HIS A 184 -18.73 20.12 -4.92
CA HIS A 184 -17.47 20.85 -4.93
C HIS A 184 -16.49 20.32 -5.98
N GLY A 185 -16.30 19.02 -6.04
CA GLY A 185 -15.34 18.36 -6.94
C GLY A 185 -15.36 16.85 -6.79
N PRO A 186 -14.47 16.12 -7.49
CA PRO A 186 -14.38 14.68 -7.34
C PRO A 186 -14.08 14.28 -5.90
N ILE A 187 -14.80 13.30 -5.37
CA ILE A 187 -14.50 12.64 -4.11
C ILE A 187 -13.78 11.32 -4.42
N MET A 188 -12.59 11.13 -3.86
CA MET A 188 -11.76 9.97 -4.11
C MET A 188 -11.43 9.28 -2.78
N GLU A 189 -11.79 8.01 -2.62
CA GLU A 189 -11.17 7.20 -1.59
C GLU A 189 -9.78 6.81 -2.05
N THR A 190 -8.78 7.43 -1.47
CA THR A 190 -7.41 7.38 -1.98
C THR A 190 -6.60 6.24 -1.41
N GLU A 191 -7.05 5.64 -0.29
CA GLU A 191 -6.32 4.57 0.37
C GLU A 191 -7.24 3.77 1.30
N TYR A 192 -7.85 2.69 0.81
CA TYR A 192 -8.65 1.77 1.61
C TYR A 192 -8.03 0.37 1.62
N LEU A 193 -8.48 -0.50 2.51
CA LEU A 193 -8.04 -1.88 2.66
C LEU A 193 -6.59 -1.96 3.13
N ARG A 194 -6.40 -2.36 4.38
CA ARG A 194 -5.06 -2.47 5.00
C ARG A 194 -4.70 -3.89 5.40
N GLU A 195 -5.57 -4.82 5.11
CA GLU A 195 -5.44 -6.23 5.38
C GLU A 195 -4.25 -6.80 4.61
N GLU A 196 -3.58 -7.76 5.21
CA GLU A 196 -2.35 -8.35 4.68
C GLU A 196 -2.43 -9.88 4.76
N ALA A 197 -2.03 -10.53 3.69
CA ALA A 197 -1.87 -11.98 3.65
C ALA A 197 -0.77 -12.37 2.68
N PRO A 198 0.01 -13.41 2.98
CA PRO A 198 0.98 -13.95 2.04
C PRO A 198 0.26 -14.67 0.90
N ARG A 199 0.98 -14.91 -0.18
CA ARG A 199 0.48 -15.73 -1.30
C ARG A 199 0.31 -17.21 -0.92
N ARG A 200 1.14 -17.69 0.00
CA ARG A 200 1.34 -19.10 0.32
C ARG A 200 0.15 -19.80 0.96
N ILE A 201 -0.57 -19.16 1.87
CA ILE A 201 -1.65 -19.79 2.63
C ILE A 201 -2.96 -19.51 1.95
N TRP A 202 -3.55 -20.54 1.34
CA TRP A 202 -4.81 -20.40 0.62
C TRP A 202 -6.00 -20.12 1.55
N ASP A 203 -6.21 -21.00 2.50
CA ASP A 203 -7.30 -20.97 3.45
C ASP A 203 -6.95 -21.74 4.74
N ASP A 204 -7.89 -21.81 5.66
CA ASP A 204 -7.71 -22.51 6.93
C ASP A 204 -7.70 -24.04 6.81
N PHE A 205 -8.00 -24.59 5.65
CA PHE A 205 -8.10 -26.03 5.40
C PHE A 205 -6.89 -26.62 4.66
N SER A 206 -6.04 -25.78 4.15
CA SER A 206 -4.82 -26.16 3.43
C SER A 206 -3.59 -25.47 3.99
N PRO A 207 -3.35 -25.62 5.29
CA PRO A 207 -2.12 -25.08 5.84
C PRO A 207 -0.94 -25.90 5.34
N PRO A 208 0.18 -25.28 5.00
CA PRO A 208 1.45 -25.97 5.08
C PRO A 208 1.67 -26.39 6.55
N ASP A 209 2.52 -27.39 6.80
CA ASP A 209 3.04 -27.74 8.14
C ASP A 209 3.93 -26.59 8.68
N PHE A 210 3.37 -25.41 8.72
CA PHE A 210 4.07 -24.18 8.96
C PHE A 210 3.24 -23.27 9.88
N ASP A 211 3.74 -23.09 11.07
CA ASP A 211 3.18 -22.20 12.07
C ASP A 211 3.50 -20.73 11.76
N TYR A 212 2.97 -20.27 10.66
CA TYR A 212 3.13 -18.94 10.15
C TYR A 212 2.66 -17.88 11.15
N LYS A 213 1.51 -18.10 11.76
CA LYS A 213 0.86 -17.10 12.61
C LYS A 213 1.54 -16.96 13.99
N THR A 214 1.99 -18.04 14.59
CA THR A 214 2.67 -17.99 15.88
C THR A 214 4.08 -17.43 15.78
N LYS A 215 4.76 -17.64 14.66
CA LYS A 215 6.13 -17.15 14.46
C LYS A 215 6.18 -15.71 13.95
N TRP A 216 5.15 -15.29 13.24
CA TRP A 216 5.11 -13.95 12.63
C TRP A 216 4.25 -12.96 13.40
N GLY A 217 3.23 -13.39 14.08
CA GLY A 217 2.46 -12.59 15.02
C GLY A 217 3.27 -12.17 16.24
N GLY A 218 4.59 -12.24 16.10
CA GLY A 218 5.52 -11.80 17.12
C GLY A 218 5.15 -10.41 17.60
N LYS A 219 5.11 -10.24 18.87
CA LYS A 219 4.88 -9.10 19.76
C LYS A 219 5.28 -7.71 19.26
N GLY A 220 5.58 -7.57 17.95
CA GLY A 220 6.08 -6.36 17.32
C GLY A 220 4.97 -5.43 16.91
N GLY A 221 5.00 -4.29 17.41
CA GLY A 221 4.70 -2.97 16.85
C GLY A 221 3.41 -2.70 16.09
N ARG A 222 2.71 -3.67 15.53
CA ARG A 222 1.49 -3.42 14.76
C ARG A 222 0.20 -3.40 15.58
N LYS A 223 0.24 -3.77 16.84
CA LYS A 223 -0.85 -3.50 17.78
C LYS A 223 -1.26 -2.02 17.81
N GLN A 224 -0.38 -1.14 17.36
CA GLN A 224 -0.60 0.30 17.33
C GLN A 224 -1.75 0.76 16.43
N VAL A 225 -2.19 -0.08 15.49
CA VAL A 225 -3.25 0.30 14.55
C VAL A 225 -4.56 -0.45 14.81
N GLY A 226 -4.61 -1.32 15.82
CA GLY A 226 -5.81 -2.06 16.19
C GLY A 226 -6.28 -3.09 15.16
N ILE A 227 -5.44 -3.43 14.18
CA ILE A 227 -5.73 -4.39 13.12
C ILE A 227 -4.61 -5.43 13.12
N ASP A 228 -4.96 -6.69 13.34
CA ASP A 228 -4.01 -7.79 13.23
C ASP A 228 -3.88 -8.20 11.77
N PHE A 229 -2.92 -7.61 11.09
CA PHE A 229 -2.68 -7.80 9.67
C PHE A 229 -2.14 -9.19 9.29
N TYR A 230 -1.66 -9.94 10.26
CA TYR A 230 -0.88 -11.17 10.03
C TYR A 230 -1.66 -12.47 10.14
N ASP A 231 -2.91 -12.40 10.58
CA ASP A 231 -3.73 -13.58 10.83
C ASP A 231 -4.63 -13.96 9.67
N MET A 232 -4.43 -13.34 8.52
CA MET A 232 -5.26 -13.57 7.34
C MET A 232 -4.66 -14.60 6.41
N THR A 233 -5.52 -15.47 5.90
CA THR A 233 -5.24 -16.31 4.75
C THR A 233 -5.42 -15.53 3.45
N SER A 234 -5.00 -16.10 2.33
CA SER A 234 -5.24 -15.51 1.01
C SER A 234 -6.75 -15.37 0.70
N GLU A 235 -7.57 -16.30 1.18
CA GLU A 235 -9.04 -16.25 1.08
C GLU A 235 -9.63 -15.10 1.92
N ASP A 236 -9.14 -14.90 3.15
CA ASP A 236 -9.56 -13.77 3.98
C ASP A 236 -9.28 -12.43 3.33
N LEU A 237 -8.07 -12.27 2.75
CA LEU A 237 -7.71 -11.05 2.02
C LEU A 237 -8.59 -10.86 0.77
N ALA A 238 -8.95 -11.93 0.09
CA ALA A 238 -9.86 -11.90 -1.04
C ALA A 238 -11.26 -11.44 -0.63
N LEU A 239 -11.80 -11.98 0.47
CA LEU A 239 -13.09 -11.56 1.04
C LEU A 239 -13.07 -10.11 1.53
N ALA A 240 -12.03 -9.70 2.24
CA ALA A 240 -11.84 -8.32 2.68
C ALA A 240 -11.76 -7.35 1.48
N SER A 241 -11.10 -7.78 0.40
CA SER A 241 -11.02 -7.02 -0.85
C SER A 241 -12.38 -6.82 -1.49
N ALA A 242 -13.19 -7.89 -1.56
CA ALA A 242 -14.55 -7.82 -2.09
C ALA A 242 -15.46 -6.92 -1.25
N LYS A 243 -15.38 -7.04 0.08
CA LYS A 243 -16.13 -6.20 1.01
C LYS A 243 -15.77 -4.72 0.82
N GLY A 244 -14.47 -4.40 0.84
CA GLY A 244 -14.00 -3.03 0.73
C GLY A 244 -14.40 -2.37 -0.58
N TYR A 245 -14.18 -3.05 -1.71
CA TYR A 245 -14.58 -2.53 -3.01
C TYR A 245 -16.10 -2.43 -3.16
N GLY A 246 -16.83 -3.45 -2.70
CA GLY A 246 -18.29 -3.51 -2.82
C GLY A 246 -19.00 -2.34 -2.15
N GLU A 247 -18.48 -1.85 -1.03
CA GLU A 247 -19.04 -0.70 -0.34
C GLU A 247 -18.93 0.58 -1.19
N PHE A 248 -17.77 0.87 -1.78
CA PHE A 248 -17.59 2.04 -2.67
C PHE A 248 -18.37 1.89 -3.97
N PHE A 249 -18.42 0.69 -4.52
CA PHE A 249 -19.21 0.42 -5.71
C PHE A 249 -20.70 0.67 -5.48
N ASN A 250 -21.25 0.21 -4.34
CA ASN A 250 -22.65 0.45 -3.98
C ASN A 250 -22.94 1.93 -3.76
N ASP A 251 -22.02 2.67 -3.20
CA ASP A 251 -22.16 4.11 -3.04
C ASP A 251 -22.25 4.82 -4.40
N ARG A 252 -21.49 4.37 -5.38
CA ARG A 252 -21.56 4.88 -6.74
C ARG A 252 -22.91 4.56 -7.40
N ILE A 253 -23.34 3.29 -7.42
CA ILE A 253 -24.57 2.88 -8.11
C ILE A 253 -25.85 3.36 -7.41
N GLY A 254 -25.75 3.75 -6.14
CA GLY A 254 -26.87 4.33 -5.39
C GLY A 254 -27.34 5.71 -5.91
N GLY A 255 -26.62 6.28 -6.87
CA GLY A 255 -27.00 7.48 -7.62
C GLY A 255 -27.01 8.78 -6.82
N ALA A 256 -27.42 9.85 -7.46
CA ALA A 256 -27.46 11.22 -6.95
C ALA A 256 -28.34 11.46 -5.70
N SER A 257 -29.08 10.46 -5.24
CA SER A 257 -29.81 10.53 -3.98
C SER A 257 -28.89 10.37 -2.75
N LYS A 258 -27.65 9.93 -2.94
CA LYS A 258 -26.63 9.86 -1.88
C LYS A 258 -25.77 11.11 -1.89
N LYS A 259 -25.58 11.70 -0.72
CA LYS A 259 -24.77 12.92 -0.52
C LYS A 259 -23.29 12.73 -0.84
N ASP A 260 -22.81 11.48 -0.85
CA ASP A 260 -21.39 11.13 -0.96
C ASP A 260 -21.16 10.28 -2.20
N TYR A 261 -21.09 10.95 -3.37
CA TYR A 261 -20.83 10.28 -4.63
C TYR A 261 -19.32 10.19 -4.87
N TYR A 262 -18.74 9.02 -4.61
CA TYR A 262 -17.34 8.77 -4.93
C TYR A 262 -17.12 8.68 -6.44
N SER A 263 -16.11 9.40 -6.91
CA SER A 263 -15.65 9.32 -8.31
C SER A 263 -14.67 8.16 -8.53
N GLY A 264 -14.13 7.61 -7.44
CA GLY A 264 -13.24 6.46 -7.49
C GLY A 264 -12.70 6.04 -6.14
N CYS A 265 -11.95 4.93 -6.17
CA CYS A 265 -11.29 4.37 -5.00
C CYS A 265 -9.98 3.65 -5.38
N ALA A 266 -9.00 3.70 -4.47
CA ALA A 266 -7.71 3.04 -4.62
C ALA A 266 -7.43 2.13 -3.42
N ALA A 267 -7.30 0.83 -3.67
CA ALA A 267 -6.96 -0.15 -2.64
C ALA A 267 -5.46 -0.10 -2.31
N LEU A 268 -5.14 -0.22 -1.05
CA LEU A 268 -3.77 -0.35 -0.56
C LEU A 268 -3.41 -1.84 -0.44
N CYS A 269 -2.48 -2.39 -1.22
CA CYS A 269 -1.62 -1.80 -2.26
C CYS A 269 -1.73 -2.56 -3.58
N TRP A 270 -1.05 -2.07 -4.64
CA TRP A 270 -0.85 -2.83 -5.86
C TRP A 270 0.05 -4.03 -5.62
N THR A 271 1.26 -3.80 -5.13
CA THR A 271 2.26 -4.85 -4.85
C THR A 271 2.61 -4.91 -3.37
N ASP A 272 3.06 -6.05 -2.90
CA ASP A 272 3.75 -6.15 -1.62
C ASP A 272 4.96 -5.23 -1.63
N SER A 273 5.17 -4.50 -0.55
CA SER A 273 6.17 -3.44 -0.49
C SER A 273 7.27 -3.79 0.50
N ALA A 274 8.49 -4.00 0.00
CA ALA A 274 9.67 -4.30 0.81
C ALA A 274 10.16 -3.07 1.60
N GLN A 275 9.84 -1.85 1.14
CA GLN A 275 10.37 -0.61 1.74
C GLN A 275 9.33 0.19 2.54
N HIS A 276 8.27 -0.44 2.99
CA HIS A 276 7.24 0.30 3.74
C HIS A 276 7.67 0.73 5.15
N GLY A 277 8.70 0.10 5.72
CA GLY A 277 9.18 0.40 7.07
C GLY A 277 8.25 -0.03 8.21
N ARG A 278 7.30 -0.91 7.93
CA ARG A 278 6.36 -1.46 8.93
C ARG A 278 6.34 -2.99 8.95
N GLN A 279 7.33 -3.60 8.35
CA GLN A 279 7.48 -5.04 8.35
C GLN A 279 7.74 -5.54 9.77
N ALA A 280 7.13 -6.66 10.13
CA ALA A 280 7.56 -7.40 11.30
C ALA A 280 8.96 -7.98 11.04
N TYR A 281 9.64 -8.30 12.12
CA TYR A 281 11.03 -8.76 12.09
C TYR A 281 11.29 -9.96 11.16
N SER A 282 10.26 -10.74 10.88
CA SER A 282 10.32 -11.94 10.04
C SER A 282 9.81 -11.75 8.62
N GLU A 283 9.40 -10.55 8.25
CA GLU A 283 8.80 -10.30 6.95
C GLU A 283 9.80 -9.69 5.99
N ASN A 284 9.74 -10.15 4.75
CA ASN A 284 10.49 -9.55 3.66
C ASN A 284 9.77 -8.35 3.04
N ALA A 285 8.45 -8.25 3.23
CA ALA A 285 7.64 -7.16 2.70
C ALA A 285 6.35 -6.97 3.50
N ARG A 286 5.73 -5.81 3.39
CA ARG A 286 4.34 -5.61 3.79
C ARG A 286 3.41 -6.28 2.77
N MET A 287 2.61 -7.26 3.19
CA MET A 287 1.89 -8.19 2.32
C MET A 287 0.47 -7.73 1.95
N SER A 288 0.27 -6.43 1.79
CA SER A 288 -1.03 -5.86 1.40
C SER A 288 -1.25 -5.76 -0.12
N GLY A 289 -0.35 -6.30 -0.93
CA GLY A 289 -0.42 -6.26 -2.39
C GLY A 289 -1.48 -7.19 -3.00
N ARG A 290 -1.91 -6.86 -4.21
CA ARG A 290 -2.69 -7.76 -5.09
C ARG A 290 -1.79 -8.74 -5.82
N VAL A 291 -0.56 -8.33 -6.01
CA VAL A 291 0.57 -9.18 -6.44
C VAL A 291 1.66 -9.12 -5.37
N ASP A 292 2.52 -10.12 -5.33
CA ASP A 292 3.67 -10.11 -4.44
C ASP A 292 4.78 -9.16 -4.93
N ALA A 293 5.89 -9.08 -4.20
CA ALA A 293 6.99 -8.18 -4.51
C ALA A 293 7.76 -8.52 -5.81
N VAL A 294 7.47 -9.66 -6.42
CA VAL A 294 7.97 -10.05 -7.76
C VAL A 294 6.85 -10.25 -8.78
N ARG A 295 5.66 -9.71 -8.48
CA ARG A 295 4.46 -9.68 -9.33
C ARG A 295 3.82 -11.03 -9.61
N ASN A 296 4.01 -12.03 -8.76
CA ASN A 296 3.12 -13.19 -8.78
C ASN A 296 1.74 -12.81 -8.22
N LYS A 297 0.70 -13.22 -8.92
CA LYS A 297 -0.68 -12.90 -8.57
C LYS A 297 -1.10 -13.60 -7.27
N LYS A 298 -1.76 -12.88 -6.40
CA LYS A 298 -2.45 -13.43 -5.23
C LYS A 298 -3.92 -13.69 -5.58
N GLN A 299 -4.63 -14.47 -4.77
CA GLN A 299 -6.06 -14.72 -4.95
C GLN A 299 -6.89 -13.43 -5.03
N SER A 300 -6.51 -12.42 -4.25
CA SER A 300 -7.14 -11.09 -4.28
C SER A 300 -6.98 -10.36 -5.63
N PHE A 301 -5.98 -10.69 -6.45
CA PHE A 301 -5.86 -10.15 -7.81
C PHE A 301 -7.05 -10.57 -8.68
N ASP A 302 -7.38 -11.87 -8.67
CA ASP A 302 -8.52 -12.40 -9.43
C ASP A 302 -9.85 -11.83 -8.94
N VAL A 303 -9.98 -11.57 -7.65
CA VAL A 303 -11.15 -10.91 -7.07
C VAL A 303 -11.35 -9.52 -7.69
N PHE A 304 -10.31 -8.69 -7.72
CA PHE A 304 -10.40 -7.38 -8.38
C PHE A 304 -10.66 -7.50 -9.87
N ARG A 305 -10.01 -8.44 -10.55
CA ARG A 305 -10.20 -8.68 -11.97
C ARG A 305 -11.65 -8.99 -12.32
N VAL A 306 -12.33 -9.78 -11.49
CA VAL A 306 -13.75 -10.13 -11.70
C VAL A 306 -14.68 -8.97 -11.31
N MET A 307 -14.51 -8.38 -10.12
CA MET A 307 -15.36 -7.27 -9.67
C MET A 307 -15.33 -6.07 -10.60
N GLN A 308 -14.17 -5.79 -11.19
CA GLN A 308 -13.95 -4.65 -12.07
C GLN A 308 -14.17 -4.98 -13.54
N SER A 309 -14.56 -6.22 -13.86
CA SER A 309 -14.74 -6.68 -15.23
C SER A 309 -15.88 -5.93 -15.94
N PRO A 310 -15.64 -5.46 -17.17
CA PRO A 310 -16.70 -4.92 -18.02
C PRO A 310 -17.52 -6.04 -18.71
N LYS A 311 -17.14 -7.30 -18.54
CA LYS A 311 -17.80 -8.47 -19.09
C LYS A 311 -18.20 -9.42 -17.98
N SER A 312 -19.22 -10.24 -18.24
CA SER A 312 -19.63 -11.29 -17.30
C SER A 312 -18.43 -12.20 -16.98
N ALA A 313 -18.20 -12.38 -15.70
CA ALA A 313 -17.09 -13.20 -15.21
C ALA A 313 -17.45 -13.81 -13.85
N VAL A 314 -16.94 -15.00 -13.60
CA VAL A 314 -16.97 -15.67 -12.30
C VAL A 314 -15.59 -16.26 -12.00
N LYS A 315 -15.24 -16.40 -10.71
CA LYS A 315 -14.04 -17.08 -10.25
C LYS A 315 -14.30 -17.78 -8.92
N ILE A 316 -13.92 -19.05 -8.83
CA ILE A 316 -13.96 -19.81 -7.58
C ILE A 316 -12.71 -19.45 -6.77
N PHE A 317 -12.87 -19.25 -5.45
CA PHE A 317 -11.74 -19.02 -4.56
C PHE A 317 -10.99 -20.32 -4.27
N GLY A 318 -9.67 -20.18 -4.12
CA GLY A 318 -8.82 -21.25 -3.64
C GLY A 318 -8.48 -22.31 -4.68
N HIS A 319 -8.44 -23.53 -4.20
CA HIS A 319 -8.01 -24.71 -4.92
C HIS A 319 -8.90 -25.90 -4.58
N ARG A 320 -8.61 -27.08 -5.16
CA ARG A 320 -9.36 -28.32 -4.88
C ARG A 320 -8.47 -29.45 -4.31
N ASN A 321 -7.26 -29.13 -3.89
CA ASN A 321 -6.29 -30.06 -3.32
C ASN A 321 -6.43 -30.13 -1.80
N TYR A 322 -7.54 -30.69 -1.32
CA TYR A 322 -7.71 -30.97 0.08
C TYR A 322 -7.35 -32.42 0.38
N PRO A 323 -6.82 -32.72 1.57
CA PRO A 323 -6.50 -34.09 1.92
C PRO A 323 -7.72 -34.98 1.88
N LYS A 324 -7.52 -36.20 1.39
CA LYS A 324 -8.57 -37.22 1.42
C LYS A 324 -8.81 -37.63 2.87
N ALA A 325 -10.09 -37.85 3.23
CA ALA A 325 -10.44 -38.50 4.48
C ALA A 325 -9.96 -39.95 4.43
N ASP A 326 -8.96 -40.26 5.22
CA ASP A 326 -8.43 -41.63 5.33
C ASP A 326 -8.82 -42.17 6.76
N GLY A 327 -10.08 -42.47 6.93
CA GLY A 327 -10.65 -43.03 8.16
C GLY A 327 -10.34 -42.19 9.42
N ASP A 328 -10.22 -42.87 10.57
CA ASP A 328 -10.00 -42.24 11.89
C ASP A 328 -8.62 -41.53 12.04
N ASN A 329 -7.76 -41.56 11.03
CA ASN A 329 -6.42 -40.97 11.05
C ASN A 329 -6.33 -39.55 10.46
N TYR A 330 -7.46 -38.99 10.06
CA TYR A 330 -7.51 -37.64 9.53
C TYR A 330 -7.35 -36.58 10.64
N LYS A 331 -6.16 -36.43 11.13
CA LYS A 331 -5.82 -35.44 12.14
C LYS A 331 -5.18 -34.22 11.49
N TYR A 332 -6.00 -33.34 10.90
CA TYR A 332 -5.59 -31.96 10.77
C TYR A 332 -5.55 -31.36 12.16
N ASN A 333 -4.36 -31.07 12.64
CA ASN A 333 -4.16 -30.16 13.75
C ASN A 333 -4.48 -28.74 13.28
N VAL A 334 -5.73 -28.47 13.00
CA VAL A 334 -6.18 -27.10 12.77
C VAL A 334 -6.22 -26.45 14.14
N LYS A 335 -5.21 -25.65 14.44
CA LYS A 335 -5.24 -24.79 15.63
C LYS A 335 -6.42 -23.86 15.50
N LYS A 336 -7.28 -23.83 16.51
CA LYS A 336 -8.52 -23.08 16.53
C LYS A 336 -8.26 -21.60 16.42
N PHE A 337 -8.80 -20.95 15.39
CA PHE A 337 -8.89 -19.51 15.31
C PHE A 337 -10.01 -19.02 16.21
N ASN A 338 -9.71 -18.13 17.13
CA ASN A 338 -10.69 -17.46 17.94
C ASN A 338 -10.62 -15.96 17.67
N GLY A 339 -11.43 -15.48 16.76
CA GLY A 339 -11.45 -14.08 16.36
C GLY A 339 -10.18 -13.66 15.61
N THR A 340 -9.73 -12.45 15.83
CA THR A 340 -8.55 -11.83 15.21
C THR A 340 -7.21 -12.37 15.73
N TYR A 341 -7.20 -13.33 16.68
CA TYR A 341 -5.98 -13.84 17.30
C TYR A 341 -5.93 -15.35 17.30
N TRP A 342 -4.77 -15.90 16.92
CA TRP A 342 -4.41 -17.25 17.27
C TRP A 342 -4.18 -17.34 18.79
N LYS A 343 -5.09 -17.98 19.49
CA LYS A 343 -4.78 -18.51 20.82
C LYS A 343 -4.39 -19.96 20.66
N GLU A 344 -3.22 -20.33 21.13
CA GLU A 344 -2.94 -21.70 21.50
C GLU A 344 -3.87 -22.04 22.67
N THR A 345 -4.97 -22.69 22.38
CA THR A 345 -5.89 -23.15 23.45
C THR A 345 -5.45 -24.46 24.05
N GLY A 346 -4.38 -25.08 23.54
CA GLY A 346 -3.97 -26.43 23.98
C GLY A 346 -4.99 -27.53 23.67
N GLU A 347 -6.17 -27.17 23.18
CA GLU A 347 -7.22 -28.08 22.76
C GLU A 347 -7.12 -28.31 21.25
N THR A 348 -7.00 -29.56 20.86
CA THR A 348 -7.17 -30.01 19.49
C THR A 348 -8.65 -29.89 19.14
N ASP A 349 -9.03 -28.77 18.50
CA ASP A 349 -10.37 -28.65 17.95
C ASP A 349 -10.37 -29.37 16.59
N PHE A 350 -10.99 -30.50 16.56
CA PHE A 350 -11.30 -31.17 15.31
C PHE A 350 -12.44 -30.38 14.67
N ARG A 351 -12.16 -29.48 13.75
CA ARG A 351 -13.21 -29.03 12.84
C ARG A 351 -13.80 -30.28 12.20
N ASP A 352 -15.08 -30.20 11.87
CA ASP A 352 -15.63 -31.09 10.89
C ASP A 352 -14.83 -30.90 9.61
N ALA A 353 -13.79 -31.70 9.45
CA ALA A 353 -12.73 -31.52 8.48
C ALA A 353 -13.19 -31.77 7.04
N TYR A 354 -14.45 -32.10 6.88
CA TYR A 354 -15.02 -32.57 5.62
C TYR A 354 -15.70 -31.45 4.82
N ASN A 355 -16.09 -30.38 5.46
CA ASN A 355 -16.91 -29.34 4.82
C ASN A 355 -16.36 -27.93 5.06
N LYS A 356 -16.33 -27.12 4.00
CA LYS A 356 -16.05 -25.69 4.10
C LYS A 356 -17.11 -24.87 3.34
N THR A 357 -17.12 -23.57 3.59
CA THR A 357 -17.80 -22.64 2.69
C THR A 357 -16.90 -22.38 1.49
N VAL A 358 -17.35 -22.73 0.30
CA VAL A 358 -16.70 -22.34 -0.96
C VAL A 358 -17.26 -20.99 -1.39
N TYR A 359 -16.38 -20.07 -1.68
CA TYR A 359 -16.75 -18.74 -2.16
C TYR A 359 -16.52 -18.63 -3.66
N VAL A 360 -17.48 -18.04 -4.35
CA VAL A 360 -17.37 -17.71 -5.77
C VAL A 360 -17.58 -16.21 -5.93
N ILE A 361 -16.69 -15.54 -6.64
CA ILE A 361 -16.90 -14.15 -6.98
C ILE A 361 -17.49 -14.04 -8.38
N GLY A 362 -18.49 -13.16 -8.55
CA GLY A 362 -19.10 -12.83 -9.83
C GLY A 362 -18.98 -11.36 -10.15
N SER A 363 -18.95 -11.00 -11.42
CA SER A 363 -19.10 -9.62 -11.87
C SER A 363 -20.50 -9.08 -11.52
N TYR A 364 -20.67 -7.76 -11.62
CA TYR A 364 -21.90 -7.11 -11.15
C TYR A 364 -23.20 -7.60 -11.83
N ASP A 365 -23.11 -8.10 -13.04
CA ASP A 365 -24.24 -8.60 -13.83
C ASP A 365 -24.64 -10.06 -13.49
N ILE A 366 -23.85 -10.75 -12.66
CA ILE A 366 -24.19 -12.09 -12.19
C ILE A 366 -25.28 -12.00 -11.12
N ALA A 367 -26.44 -12.52 -11.42
CA ALA A 367 -27.58 -12.57 -10.52
C ALA A 367 -27.70 -13.88 -9.73
N LYS A 368 -27.15 -14.97 -10.28
CA LYS A 368 -27.23 -16.29 -9.66
C LYS A 368 -26.01 -17.15 -10.05
N ILE A 369 -25.53 -17.93 -9.11
CA ILE A 369 -24.51 -18.95 -9.39
C ILE A 369 -25.05 -20.34 -8.99
N VAL A 370 -24.81 -21.32 -9.88
CA VAL A 370 -25.01 -22.74 -9.61
C VAL A 370 -23.64 -23.40 -9.49
N LEU A 371 -23.40 -24.07 -8.37
CA LEU A 371 -22.15 -24.78 -8.11
C LEU A 371 -22.34 -26.28 -8.30
N LYS A 372 -21.42 -26.89 -9.05
CA LYS A 372 -21.42 -28.34 -9.29
C LYS A 372 -20.09 -28.95 -8.88
N VAL A 373 -20.13 -30.13 -8.29
CA VAL A 373 -18.97 -30.99 -8.02
C VAL A 373 -19.14 -32.27 -8.84
N ASN A 374 -18.15 -32.57 -9.67
CA ASN A 374 -18.18 -33.72 -10.59
C ASN A 374 -19.50 -33.82 -11.40
N GLY A 375 -20.00 -32.67 -11.88
CA GLY A 375 -21.26 -32.57 -12.62
C GLY A 375 -22.54 -32.58 -11.77
N ARG A 376 -22.48 -32.95 -10.49
CA ARG A 376 -23.59 -32.96 -9.57
C ARG A 376 -23.81 -31.59 -8.94
N GLU A 377 -25.00 -31.04 -9.00
CA GLU A 377 -25.34 -29.77 -8.35
C GLU A 377 -25.23 -29.94 -6.83
N VAL A 378 -24.45 -29.05 -6.20
CA VAL A 378 -24.21 -29.00 -4.76
C VAL A 378 -24.74 -27.74 -4.11
N GLY A 379 -25.10 -26.73 -4.88
CA GLY A 379 -25.70 -25.52 -4.35
C GLY A 379 -26.11 -24.52 -5.42
N VAL A 380 -27.06 -23.68 -5.05
CA VAL A 380 -27.50 -22.51 -5.82
C VAL A 380 -27.47 -21.31 -4.90
N CYS A 381 -26.85 -20.22 -5.35
CA CYS A 381 -26.81 -18.95 -4.63
C CYS A 381 -27.25 -17.82 -5.56
N ASP A 382 -28.31 -17.10 -5.15
CA ASP A 382 -28.86 -15.93 -5.82
C ASP A 382 -28.76 -14.66 -4.95
N LYS A 383 -28.01 -14.75 -3.87
CA LYS A 383 -27.87 -13.69 -2.87
C LYS A 383 -26.41 -13.46 -2.54
N ALA A 384 -25.79 -12.58 -3.32
CA ALA A 384 -24.41 -12.22 -3.07
C ALA A 384 -24.25 -11.47 -1.74
N ILE A 385 -23.19 -11.78 -1.00
CA ILE A 385 -22.67 -10.93 0.06
C ILE A 385 -21.66 -9.96 -0.55
N TYR A 386 -21.49 -8.78 0.07
CA TYR A 386 -20.56 -7.74 -0.41
C TYR A 386 -20.73 -7.40 -1.91
N THR A 387 -21.97 -7.57 -2.44
CA THR A 387 -22.36 -7.33 -3.83
C THR A 387 -21.84 -8.36 -4.84
N PHE A 388 -20.68 -8.95 -4.62
CA PHE A 388 -19.95 -9.75 -5.61
C PHE A 388 -19.69 -11.19 -5.19
N VAL A 389 -19.81 -11.53 -3.92
CA VAL A 389 -19.41 -12.87 -3.39
C VAL A 389 -20.61 -13.74 -3.14
N PHE A 390 -20.61 -14.92 -3.73
CA PHE A 390 -21.63 -15.96 -3.59
C PHE A 390 -21.12 -17.09 -2.71
N PRO A 391 -21.57 -17.19 -1.45
CA PRO A 391 -21.15 -18.25 -0.52
C PRO A 391 -21.91 -19.55 -0.73
N PHE A 392 -21.20 -20.66 -0.73
CA PHE A 392 -21.75 -22.02 -0.76
C PHE A 392 -21.30 -22.78 0.48
N PRO A 393 -22.10 -22.80 1.54
CA PRO A 393 -21.74 -23.47 2.79
C PRO A 393 -21.82 -25.01 2.66
N ASN A 394 -21.07 -25.70 3.52
CA ASN A 394 -21.10 -27.15 3.67
C ASN A 394 -20.72 -27.94 2.40
N ILE A 395 -19.78 -27.43 1.62
CA ILE A 395 -19.26 -28.16 0.47
C ILE A 395 -18.22 -29.17 0.97
N ASP A 396 -18.42 -30.45 0.63
CA ASP A 396 -17.45 -31.50 0.90
C ASP A 396 -16.15 -31.25 0.11
N ILE A 397 -15.06 -31.06 0.85
CA ILE A 397 -13.75 -30.79 0.29
C ILE A 397 -12.88 -32.05 0.13
N THR A 398 -13.34 -33.19 0.61
CA THR A 398 -12.62 -34.48 0.51
C THR A 398 -12.87 -35.20 -0.80
N GLU A 399 -13.94 -34.85 -1.52
CA GLU A 399 -14.26 -35.39 -2.83
C GLU A 399 -13.31 -34.83 -3.89
N SER A 400 -12.44 -35.67 -4.45
CA SER A 400 -11.55 -35.31 -5.56
C SER A 400 -12.33 -35.11 -6.86
N GLY A 401 -11.75 -34.36 -7.79
CA GLY A 401 -12.34 -34.08 -9.07
C GLY A 401 -12.47 -32.59 -9.34
N GLU A 402 -13.47 -32.18 -10.07
CA GLU A 402 -13.68 -30.79 -10.47
C GLU A 402 -14.86 -30.15 -9.72
N ILE A 403 -14.72 -28.88 -9.48
CA ILE A 403 -15.80 -28.01 -9.03
C ILE A 403 -15.97 -26.87 -10.03
N THR A 404 -17.21 -26.70 -10.53
CA THR A 404 -17.55 -25.70 -11.55
C THR A 404 -18.65 -24.79 -11.07
N ALA A 405 -18.42 -23.48 -11.18
CA ALA A 405 -19.40 -22.44 -10.95
C ALA A 405 -19.97 -21.95 -12.29
N TYR A 406 -21.28 -21.94 -12.41
CA TYR A 406 -22.03 -21.42 -13.54
C TYR A 406 -22.74 -20.14 -13.14
N GLY A 407 -22.37 -19.01 -13.75
CA GLY A 407 -22.93 -17.69 -13.50
C GLY A 407 -24.03 -17.34 -14.48
N TYR A 408 -25.18 -16.94 -13.94
CA TYR A 408 -26.37 -16.57 -14.71
C TYR A 408 -26.70 -15.09 -14.50
N ASP A 409 -27.13 -14.41 -15.55
CA ASP A 409 -27.64 -13.05 -15.50
C ASP A 409 -29.09 -12.99 -14.92
N CYS A 410 -29.63 -11.79 -14.79
CA CYS A 410 -31.00 -11.59 -14.31
C CYS A 410 -32.08 -12.12 -15.29
N GLY A 411 -31.73 -12.37 -16.55
CA GLY A 411 -32.58 -13.02 -17.55
C GLY A 411 -32.55 -14.55 -17.46
N GLY A 412 -31.69 -15.11 -16.60
CA GLY A 412 -31.51 -16.56 -16.46
C GLY A 412 -30.61 -17.19 -17.53
N ASN A 413 -29.89 -16.36 -18.30
CA ASN A 413 -28.94 -16.86 -19.30
C ASN A 413 -27.61 -17.23 -18.62
N LEU A 414 -27.00 -18.34 -19.02
CA LEU A 414 -25.63 -18.68 -18.61
C LEU A 414 -24.66 -17.72 -19.33
N VAL A 415 -23.91 -16.91 -18.57
CA VAL A 415 -23.05 -15.86 -19.11
C VAL A 415 -21.57 -16.02 -18.76
N ALA A 416 -21.26 -16.81 -17.73
CA ALA A 416 -19.88 -17.09 -17.32
C ALA A 416 -19.76 -18.43 -16.62
N SER A 417 -18.57 -19.01 -16.63
CA SER A 417 -18.23 -20.20 -15.82
C SER A 417 -16.77 -20.20 -15.44
N ASP A 418 -16.46 -20.84 -14.30
CA ASP A 418 -15.08 -21.12 -13.86
C ASP A 418 -15.04 -22.53 -13.28
N THR A 419 -13.91 -23.21 -13.49
CA THR A 419 -13.68 -24.56 -13.01
C THR A 419 -12.31 -24.67 -12.38
N ILE A 420 -12.25 -25.23 -11.18
CA ILE A 420 -11.03 -25.68 -10.54
C ILE A 420 -11.09 -27.18 -10.32
N LYS A 421 -9.95 -27.86 -10.32
CA LYS A 421 -9.87 -29.30 -10.20
C LYS A 421 -8.82 -29.74 -9.19
N THR A 422 -8.91 -30.96 -8.75
CA THR A 422 -7.86 -31.60 -7.98
C THR A 422 -6.67 -31.85 -8.91
N VAL A 423 -5.50 -31.39 -8.50
CA VAL A 423 -4.23 -31.52 -9.22
C VAL A 423 -3.43 -32.66 -8.61
N GLY A 424 -2.66 -33.37 -9.43
CA GLY A 424 -1.80 -34.46 -9.00
C GLY A 424 -0.56 -34.00 -8.24
N GLU A 425 0.33 -34.94 -7.97
CA GLU A 425 1.61 -34.67 -7.32
C GLU A 425 2.54 -33.92 -8.25
N PRO A 426 3.46 -33.08 -7.73
CA PRO A 426 4.49 -32.41 -8.52
C PRO A 426 5.31 -33.40 -9.36
N SER A 427 5.37 -33.19 -10.66
CA SER A 427 6.08 -34.07 -11.58
C SER A 427 6.96 -33.32 -12.59
N GLN A 428 6.69 -32.03 -12.80
CA GLN A 428 7.39 -31.21 -13.80
C GLN A 428 7.68 -29.81 -13.24
N ILE A 429 8.75 -29.19 -13.75
CA ILE A 429 9.05 -27.77 -13.58
C ILE A 429 9.05 -27.14 -14.96
N HIS A 430 8.29 -26.07 -15.12
CA HIS A 430 8.31 -25.23 -16.32
C HIS A 430 9.05 -23.94 -16.05
N LEU A 431 9.96 -23.58 -16.95
CA LEU A 431 10.72 -22.34 -16.92
C LEU A 431 10.33 -21.49 -18.12
N THR A 432 9.82 -20.29 -17.90
CA THR A 432 9.44 -19.36 -18.97
C THR A 432 10.26 -18.08 -18.86
N LEU A 433 11.07 -17.80 -19.89
CA LEU A 433 11.90 -16.61 -19.95
C LEU A 433 11.08 -15.39 -20.38
N HIS A 434 11.34 -14.29 -19.72
CA HIS A 434 10.82 -12.97 -20.07
C HIS A 434 11.96 -11.94 -20.14
N THR A 435 11.98 -11.21 -21.24
CA THR A 435 12.92 -10.09 -21.50
C THR A 435 12.17 -8.93 -22.15
N ASP A 436 12.86 -7.82 -22.39
CA ASP A 436 12.39 -6.82 -23.35
C ASP A 436 12.12 -7.49 -24.70
N THR A 437 11.25 -6.90 -25.50
CA THR A 437 10.91 -7.37 -26.86
C THR A 437 12.14 -7.54 -27.77
N ASN A 438 13.21 -6.82 -27.50
CA ASN A 438 14.47 -6.89 -28.22
C ASN A 438 15.51 -7.85 -27.60
N GLY A 439 15.12 -8.63 -26.58
CA GLY A 439 16.01 -9.51 -25.83
C GLY A 439 16.65 -8.86 -24.62
N LEU A 440 17.45 -9.63 -23.88
CA LEU A 440 18.24 -9.16 -22.74
C LEU A 440 19.46 -8.39 -23.25
N LYS A 441 19.53 -7.09 -23.04
CA LYS A 441 20.62 -6.22 -23.49
C LYS A 441 21.86 -6.42 -22.64
N ALA A 442 23.01 -6.61 -23.29
CA ALA A 442 24.30 -6.71 -22.62
C ALA A 442 24.85 -5.32 -22.25
N ASP A 443 24.20 -4.64 -21.29
CA ASP A 443 24.55 -3.30 -20.83
C ASP A 443 24.92 -3.25 -19.32
N GLY A 444 25.01 -4.41 -18.68
CA GLY A 444 25.32 -4.54 -17.27
C GLY A 444 24.16 -4.19 -16.31
N ASN A 445 23.04 -3.69 -16.83
CA ASN A 445 21.89 -3.24 -16.04
C ASN A 445 20.56 -3.92 -16.38
N ASP A 446 20.41 -4.35 -17.65
CA ASP A 446 19.17 -4.99 -18.08
C ASP A 446 18.97 -6.33 -17.37
N VAL A 447 17.73 -6.71 -17.18
CA VAL A 447 17.33 -7.88 -16.39
C VAL A 447 16.38 -8.73 -17.19
N ALA A 448 16.59 -10.03 -17.18
CA ALA A 448 15.59 -11.03 -17.53
C ALA A 448 14.97 -11.61 -16.27
N TYR A 449 13.71 -12.04 -16.34
CA TYR A 449 13.17 -12.90 -15.30
C TYR A 449 12.69 -14.22 -15.89
N VAL A 450 12.71 -15.25 -15.06
CA VAL A 450 12.23 -16.58 -15.41
C VAL A 450 11.10 -16.94 -14.47
N ASP A 451 9.90 -17.14 -15.04
CA ASP A 451 8.77 -17.72 -14.32
C ASP A 451 9.00 -19.20 -14.11
N ILE A 452 8.61 -19.66 -12.94
CA ILE A 452 8.72 -21.04 -12.51
C ILE A 452 7.33 -21.53 -12.17
N GLU A 453 6.93 -22.63 -12.81
CA GLU A 453 5.67 -23.30 -12.49
C GLU A 453 5.96 -24.77 -12.20
N VAL A 454 5.50 -25.24 -11.06
CA VAL A 454 5.55 -26.65 -10.66
C VAL A 454 4.21 -27.26 -10.97
N THR A 455 4.20 -28.27 -11.86
CA THR A 455 2.96 -28.87 -12.37
C THR A 455 2.93 -30.38 -12.13
N ASP A 456 1.73 -30.94 -12.17
CA ASP A 456 1.51 -32.37 -12.21
C ASP A 456 1.78 -32.95 -13.63
N GLU A 457 1.52 -34.24 -13.81
CA GLU A 457 1.68 -34.92 -15.09
C GLU A 457 0.79 -34.37 -16.23
N ASN A 458 -0.30 -33.69 -15.86
CA ASN A 458 -1.25 -33.10 -16.81
C ASN A 458 -0.89 -31.64 -17.16
N GLY A 459 0.14 -31.08 -16.54
CA GLY A 459 0.54 -29.68 -16.70
C GLY A 459 -0.25 -28.68 -15.85
N ASP A 460 -0.98 -29.14 -14.85
CA ASP A 460 -1.73 -28.29 -13.93
C ASP A 460 -0.83 -27.85 -12.76
N ILE A 461 -0.85 -26.57 -12.42
CA ILE A 461 -0.04 -26.02 -11.34
C ILE A 461 -0.43 -26.64 -10.00
N CYS A 462 0.56 -27.17 -9.27
CA CYS A 462 0.37 -27.80 -7.96
C CYS A 462 0.17 -26.73 -6.87
N PRO A 463 -1.05 -26.45 -6.43
CA PRO A 463 -1.37 -25.27 -5.60
C PRO A 463 -0.82 -25.38 -4.16
N LEU A 464 -0.47 -26.56 -3.72
CA LEU A 464 0.10 -26.81 -2.39
C LEU A 464 1.59 -27.14 -2.42
N CYS A 465 2.26 -26.97 -3.56
CA CYS A 465 3.71 -27.17 -3.63
C CYS A 465 4.47 -26.01 -3.02
N TYR A 466 5.32 -26.32 -2.05
CA TYR A 466 6.22 -25.39 -1.35
C TYR A 466 7.65 -25.85 -1.32
N ASP A 467 7.99 -26.87 -2.10
CA ASP A 467 9.29 -27.47 -2.11
C ASP A 467 10.37 -26.47 -2.52
N LYS A 468 11.57 -26.67 -2.00
CA LYS A 468 12.75 -25.90 -2.35
C LYS A 468 13.18 -26.24 -3.77
N ILE A 469 13.41 -25.21 -4.56
CA ILE A 469 13.94 -25.29 -5.93
C ILE A 469 15.34 -24.71 -5.91
N ASP A 470 16.34 -25.53 -6.14
CA ASP A 470 17.76 -25.14 -6.26
C ASP A 470 18.11 -24.81 -7.70
N PHE A 471 18.98 -23.83 -7.91
CA PHE A 471 19.41 -23.36 -9.23
C PHE A 471 20.91 -23.51 -9.43
N GLU A 472 21.27 -23.93 -10.64
CA GLU A 472 22.61 -23.82 -11.21
C GLU A 472 22.55 -22.82 -12.36
N PHE A 473 23.40 -21.79 -12.32
CA PHE A 473 23.46 -20.75 -13.34
C PHE A 473 24.87 -20.68 -13.92
N SER A 474 24.96 -20.49 -15.24
CA SER A 474 26.24 -20.31 -15.96
C SER A 474 26.06 -19.38 -17.16
N GLY A 475 27.15 -18.73 -17.54
CA GLY A 475 27.22 -17.82 -18.69
C GLY A 475 27.46 -16.36 -18.31
N ASP A 476 27.33 -15.46 -19.30
CA ASP A 476 27.63 -14.02 -19.18
C ASP A 476 26.47 -13.24 -18.54
N GLY A 477 26.21 -13.51 -17.26
CA GLY A 477 25.16 -12.87 -16.48
C GLY A 477 25.40 -13.01 -14.98
N VAL A 478 24.56 -12.34 -14.20
CA VAL A 478 24.56 -12.41 -12.73
C VAL A 478 23.20 -12.92 -12.27
N PHE A 479 23.18 -14.09 -11.64
CA PHE A 479 21.97 -14.62 -11.04
C PHE A 479 21.65 -13.84 -9.76
N LEU A 480 20.48 -13.21 -9.70
CA LEU A 480 20.06 -12.36 -8.59
C LEU A 480 19.17 -13.08 -7.57
N GLY A 481 18.83 -14.36 -7.84
CA GLY A 481 17.86 -15.08 -7.00
C GLY A 481 16.45 -14.63 -7.24
N GLY A 482 15.59 -14.88 -6.27
CA GLY A 482 14.17 -14.57 -6.33
C GLY A 482 13.63 -14.01 -5.02
N TYR A 483 12.34 -14.23 -4.78
CA TYR A 483 11.65 -13.74 -3.59
C TYR A 483 10.67 -14.80 -3.07
N ASN A 484 10.54 -14.87 -1.76
CA ASN A 484 9.42 -15.54 -1.09
C ASN A 484 8.75 -14.56 -0.12
N SER A 485 7.43 -14.64 0.01
CA SER A 485 6.65 -13.68 0.79
C SER A 485 6.88 -13.78 2.29
N GLY A 486 7.67 -14.75 2.75
CA GLY A 486 7.96 -14.88 4.16
C GLY A 486 9.07 -15.86 4.49
N LYS A 487 9.12 -16.22 5.76
CA LYS A 487 10.07 -17.18 6.28
C LYS A 487 9.62 -18.59 5.94
N PHE A 488 10.45 -19.30 5.19
CA PHE A 488 10.24 -20.69 4.81
C PHE A 488 11.17 -21.65 5.52
N ASP A 489 12.21 -21.10 6.15
CA ASP A 489 13.07 -21.87 7.00
C ASP A 489 12.44 -22.00 8.40
N PHE A 490 12.22 -23.20 8.83
CA PHE A 490 11.60 -23.55 10.12
C PHE A 490 12.56 -23.36 11.31
N GLY A 491 13.78 -22.89 11.07
CA GLY A 491 14.75 -22.51 12.09
C GLY A 491 14.50 -21.10 12.65
N ASP A 492 15.36 -20.67 13.58
CA ASP A 492 15.31 -19.33 14.19
C ASP A 492 15.91 -18.22 13.31
N LYS A 493 16.44 -18.58 12.13
CA LYS A 493 17.11 -17.64 11.23
C LYS A 493 16.17 -17.18 10.12
N HIS A 494 16.05 -15.87 9.97
CA HIS A 494 15.37 -15.22 8.86
C HIS A 494 16.35 -15.09 7.70
N GLU A 495 16.28 -15.97 6.72
CA GLU A 495 17.04 -15.82 5.50
C GLU A 495 16.16 -15.37 4.37
N SER A 496 16.45 -14.17 3.83
CA SER A 496 15.93 -13.78 2.55
C SER A 496 16.52 -14.70 1.47
N VAL A 497 15.68 -15.08 0.51
CA VAL A 497 16.13 -15.84 -0.67
C VAL A 497 16.69 -14.94 -1.77
N ILE A 498 16.70 -13.63 -1.57
CA ILE A 498 17.34 -12.66 -2.46
C ILE A 498 18.84 -12.97 -2.53
N HIS A 499 19.37 -13.04 -3.75
CA HIS A 499 20.76 -13.43 -4.04
C HIS A 499 21.16 -14.85 -3.59
N LYS A 500 20.17 -15.69 -3.28
CA LYS A 500 20.43 -17.12 -3.06
C LYS A 500 20.23 -17.88 -4.36
N ASN A 501 20.88 -19.05 -4.45
CA ASN A 501 20.71 -19.97 -5.56
C ASN A 501 19.51 -20.91 -5.39
N TYR A 502 18.51 -20.50 -4.63
CA TYR A 502 17.27 -21.23 -4.43
C TYR A 502 16.10 -20.30 -4.13
N VAL A 503 14.92 -20.79 -4.42
CA VAL A 503 13.64 -20.26 -3.91
C VAL A 503 12.77 -21.43 -3.47
N TYR A 504 11.70 -21.13 -2.73
CA TYR A 504 10.62 -22.09 -2.48
C TYR A 504 9.50 -21.88 -3.50
N ALA A 505 8.95 -22.98 -3.99
CA ALA A 505 7.76 -22.95 -4.82
C ALA A 505 6.56 -22.49 -4.01
N GLU A 506 6.17 -21.25 -4.09
CA GLU A 506 5.11 -20.65 -3.28
C GLU A 506 3.77 -20.80 -3.98
N CYS A 507 2.96 -21.80 -3.58
CA CYS A 507 1.75 -22.24 -4.27
C CYS A 507 2.05 -22.77 -5.70
N GLY A 508 3.15 -23.47 -5.85
CA GLY A 508 3.57 -24.04 -7.14
C GLY A 508 4.15 -23.05 -8.14
N THR A 509 4.34 -21.79 -7.77
CA THR A 509 4.87 -20.76 -8.67
C THR A 509 5.90 -19.89 -7.98
N ASN A 510 6.90 -19.43 -8.73
CA ASN A 510 7.82 -18.39 -8.28
C ASN A 510 8.48 -17.69 -9.49
N ARG A 511 9.41 -16.79 -9.21
CA ARG A 511 10.13 -16.01 -10.22
C ARG A 511 11.56 -15.74 -9.76
N VAL A 512 12.53 -15.88 -10.65
CA VAL A 512 13.93 -15.54 -10.42
C VAL A 512 14.44 -14.58 -11.49
N PHE A 513 15.54 -13.90 -11.18
CA PHE A 513 16.06 -12.79 -11.98
C PHE A 513 17.53 -13.02 -12.36
N ILE A 514 17.85 -12.59 -13.56
CA ILE A 514 19.20 -12.64 -14.12
C ILE A 514 19.50 -11.26 -14.70
N ARG A 515 20.57 -10.62 -14.22
CA ARG A 515 21.07 -9.36 -14.77
C ARG A 515 22.13 -9.64 -15.83
N SER A 516 22.14 -8.89 -16.92
CA SER A 516 23.17 -8.95 -17.93
C SER A 516 24.54 -8.49 -17.40
N THR A 517 25.59 -8.87 -18.09
CA THR A 517 26.89 -8.21 -18.05
C THR A 517 27.02 -7.30 -19.28
N GLU A 518 28.17 -6.64 -19.45
CA GLU A 518 28.49 -5.87 -20.65
C GLU A 518 28.92 -6.76 -21.83
N ASN A 519 29.05 -8.06 -21.61
CA ASN A 519 29.40 -9.03 -22.64
C ASN A 519 28.18 -9.72 -23.20
N VAL A 520 28.09 -9.76 -24.52
CA VAL A 520 27.10 -10.61 -25.19
C VAL A 520 27.52 -12.08 -25.03
N GLY A 521 26.63 -12.92 -24.59
CA GLY A 521 26.95 -14.31 -24.34
C GLY A 521 25.74 -15.20 -24.12
N LYS A 522 26.03 -16.49 -24.01
CA LYS A 522 25.03 -17.51 -23.70
C LYS A 522 24.85 -17.60 -22.19
N LEU A 523 23.59 -17.74 -21.79
CA LEU A 523 23.19 -17.92 -20.41
C LEU A 523 22.38 -19.21 -20.30
N LYS A 524 22.62 -19.94 -19.21
CA LYS A 524 21.90 -21.16 -18.92
C LYS A 524 21.48 -21.20 -17.45
N LEU A 525 20.22 -21.48 -17.23
CA LEU A 525 19.64 -21.72 -15.91
C LEU A 525 19.07 -23.13 -15.84
N LYS A 526 19.46 -23.87 -14.81
CA LYS A 526 18.92 -25.18 -14.50
C LYS A 526 18.27 -25.13 -13.11
N ALA A 527 17.06 -25.64 -13.00
CA ALA A 527 16.31 -25.81 -11.77
C ALA A 527 16.25 -27.29 -11.36
N ASN A 528 16.27 -27.55 -10.07
CA ASN A 528 16.11 -28.89 -9.48
C ASN A 528 15.25 -28.80 -8.22
N MET A 529 14.22 -29.59 -8.17
CA MET A 529 13.34 -29.78 -7.02
C MET A 529 13.15 -31.27 -6.78
N ASN A 530 13.80 -31.81 -5.74
CA ASN A 530 13.67 -33.22 -5.35
C ASN A 530 13.97 -34.21 -6.51
N GLY A 531 14.88 -33.85 -7.43
CA GLY A 531 15.22 -34.66 -8.59
C GLY A 531 14.38 -34.37 -9.85
N ILE A 532 13.33 -33.59 -9.76
CA ILE A 532 12.61 -33.03 -10.92
C ILE A 532 13.44 -31.87 -11.45
N THR A 533 13.87 -31.93 -12.71
CA THR A 533 14.77 -30.93 -13.29
C THR A 533 14.18 -30.27 -14.52
N ALA A 534 14.51 -29.00 -14.70
CA ALA A 534 14.24 -28.25 -15.93
C ALA A 534 15.43 -27.33 -16.23
N GLU A 535 15.60 -27.00 -17.51
CA GLU A 535 16.65 -26.05 -17.91
C GLU A 535 16.16 -25.14 -19.05
N ILE A 536 16.73 -23.93 -19.07
CA ILE A 536 16.51 -22.96 -20.14
C ILE A 536 17.83 -22.34 -20.57
N GLU A 537 18.03 -22.17 -21.86
CA GLU A 537 19.18 -21.49 -22.45
C GLU A 537 18.69 -20.32 -23.31
N PHE A 538 19.40 -19.19 -23.21
CA PHE A 538 19.13 -17.99 -24.00
C PHE A 538 20.42 -17.20 -24.20
N GLU A 539 20.36 -16.12 -24.98
CA GLU A 539 21.52 -15.28 -25.27
C GLU A 539 21.16 -13.83 -24.96
N SER A 540 22.13 -13.08 -24.41
CA SER A 540 22.03 -11.63 -24.37
C SER A 540 22.32 -11.04 -25.74
N VAL A 541 21.81 -9.85 -26.00
CA VAL A 541 21.94 -9.14 -27.25
C VAL A 541 22.84 -7.93 -27.11
N GLU A 542 23.54 -7.56 -28.18
CA GLU A 542 24.34 -6.34 -28.21
C GLU A 542 23.44 -5.12 -27.96
N THR A 543 23.89 -4.23 -27.08
CA THR A 543 23.22 -2.96 -26.89
C THR A 543 23.71 -1.97 -27.94
N GLN A 544 22.77 -1.32 -28.61
CA GLN A 544 23.12 -0.14 -29.39
C GLN A 544 23.31 1.01 -28.42
N ASN A 545 24.54 1.50 -28.33
CA ASN A 545 25.01 2.48 -27.35
C ASN A 545 24.39 3.89 -27.46
N ASP A 546 23.30 4.06 -28.18
CA ASP A 546 22.69 5.36 -28.44
C ASP A 546 22.04 6.03 -27.21
N THR A 547 22.01 5.37 -26.05
CA THR A 547 21.29 5.89 -24.90
C THR A 547 22.15 6.15 -23.67
N LEU A 548 23.35 5.62 -23.56
CA LEU A 548 24.21 5.80 -22.40
C LEU A 548 25.09 7.05 -22.46
N THR A 549 25.34 7.59 -23.68
CA THR A 549 26.22 8.72 -23.90
C THR A 549 25.48 10.07 -24.07
N GLU A 550 24.17 10.04 -24.32
CA GLU A 550 23.38 11.27 -24.51
C GLU A 550 22.65 11.74 -23.25
N CYS A 551 22.75 11.03 -22.17
CA CYS A 551 22.36 11.53 -20.85
C CYS A 551 23.53 12.25 -20.17
N THR A 552 24.33 12.93 -20.91
CA THR A 552 25.15 14.00 -20.31
C THR A 552 24.20 15.12 -19.94
N PHE A 553 24.24 15.53 -18.69
CA PHE A 553 23.51 16.69 -18.17
C PHE A 553 23.74 17.95 -19.02
N ASP A 554 24.76 17.97 -19.82
CA ASP A 554 25.13 19.07 -20.70
C ASP A 554 24.07 19.42 -21.75
N GLY A 555 23.34 18.45 -22.30
CA GLY A 555 22.26 18.69 -23.26
C GLY A 555 20.99 19.30 -22.65
N ILE A 556 20.70 19.00 -21.38
CA ILE A 556 19.55 19.59 -20.70
C ILE A 556 19.84 21.04 -20.28
N TYR A 557 21.07 21.35 -19.95
CA TYR A 557 21.49 22.72 -19.62
C TYR A 557 21.59 23.66 -20.85
N GLU A 558 21.81 23.11 -22.04
CA GLU A 558 21.87 23.93 -23.24
C GLU A 558 20.51 24.40 -23.76
N ASP A 559 19.48 23.59 -23.58
CA ASP A 559 18.10 23.93 -23.95
C ASP A 559 17.37 24.82 -22.91
N CYS A 560 17.89 24.92 -21.70
CA CYS A 560 17.36 25.81 -20.64
C CYS A 560 18.04 27.20 -20.63
N LYS A 561 18.63 27.64 -21.73
CA LYS A 561 19.34 28.94 -21.86
C LYS A 561 18.42 30.12 -22.09
N ASN A 562 17.22 30.18 -21.55
CA ASN A 562 16.60 31.48 -21.44
C ASN A 562 17.01 32.14 -20.10
N ASP A 563 17.28 33.44 -20.16
CA ASP A 563 17.84 34.20 -19.02
C ASP A 563 16.97 34.17 -17.76
N ALA A 564 15.66 33.82 -17.86
CA ALA A 564 14.75 33.71 -16.75
C ALA A 564 14.97 32.39 -15.98
N ASP A 565 15.15 31.27 -16.70
CA ASP A 565 15.41 29.97 -16.07
C ASP A 565 16.80 29.93 -15.43
N ARG A 566 17.76 30.63 -16.02
CA ARG A 566 19.11 30.77 -15.48
C ARG A 566 19.14 31.62 -14.21
N ALA A 567 18.39 32.71 -14.15
CA ALA A 567 18.27 33.54 -12.95
C ALA A 567 17.56 32.79 -11.79
N GLU A 568 16.62 31.96 -12.13
CA GLU A 568 15.92 31.08 -11.14
C GLU A 568 16.84 29.98 -10.63
N PHE A 569 17.70 29.40 -11.48
CA PHE A 569 18.72 28.41 -11.11
C PHE A 569 19.86 29.02 -10.29
N GLU A 570 20.35 30.21 -10.66
CA GLU A 570 21.34 30.96 -9.88
C GLU A 570 20.81 31.39 -8.52
N ALA A 571 19.50 31.63 -8.39
CA ALA A 571 18.83 31.84 -7.10
C ALA A 571 18.81 30.58 -6.24
N ILE A 572 18.71 29.38 -6.86
CA ILE A 572 18.79 28.08 -6.17
C ILE A 572 20.25 27.80 -5.74
N GLU A 573 21.26 28.07 -6.56
CA GLU A 573 22.67 27.96 -6.17
C GLU A 573 23.03 28.92 -5.02
N GLN A 574 22.43 30.10 -4.95
CA GLN A 574 22.58 31.00 -3.81
C GLN A 574 21.96 30.45 -2.53
N ILE A 575 20.96 29.61 -2.63
CA ILE A 575 20.37 28.89 -1.48
C ILE A 575 21.31 27.81 -0.98
N ASP A 576 22.04 27.12 -1.86
CA ASP A 576 23.04 26.09 -1.46
C ASP A 576 24.28 26.70 -0.79
N ASN A 577 24.58 27.98 -1.07
CA ASN A 577 25.65 28.75 -0.40
C ASN A 577 25.22 29.33 0.96
N ILE A 578 23.95 29.19 1.35
CA ILE A 578 23.54 29.33 2.75
C ILE A 578 24.16 28.14 3.47
N LYS A 579 25.35 28.34 4.05
CA LYS A 579 25.92 27.39 4.99
C LYS A 579 24.79 26.97 5.91
N TYR A 580 24.47 25.68 5.87
CA TYR A 580 23.64 25.06 6.90
C TYR A 580 24.35 25.32 8.22
N VAL A 581 24.03 26.41 8.85
CA VAL A 581 24.24 26.59 10.26
C VAL A 581 23.13 25.72 10.85
N PRO A 582 23.45 24.60 11.49
CA PRO A 582 22.44 23.88 12.26
C PRO A 582 21.90 24.94 13.20
N GLU A 583 20.63 25.30 13.06
CA GLU A 583 19.97 26.07 14.08
C GLU A 583 20.20 25.28 15.36
N SER A 584 20.99 25.81 16.24
CA SER A 584 21.40 25.20 17.50
C SER A 584 20.26 25.27 18.53
N GLU A 585 19.02 25.21 18.08
CA GLU A 585 17.91 24.98 18.98
C GLU A 585 17.90 23.48 19.29
N PRO A 586 18.07 23.12 20.54
CA PRO A 586 18.11 21.72 20.97
C PRO A 586 16.72 21.12 20.87
N TYR A 587 16.39 20.59 19.70
CA TYR A 587 15.20 19.79 19.55
C TYR A 587 15.31 18.54 20.42
N CYS A 588 14.25 18.23 21.13
CA CYS A 588 14.14 17.02 21.92
C CYS A 588 12.91 16.23 21.53
N LYS A 589 12.90 14.95 21.87
CA LYS A 589 11.72 14.11 21.76
C LYS A 589 11.01 14.02 23.10
N ILE A 590 9.70 14.18 23.08
CA ILE A 590 8.86 13.86 24.23
C ILE A 590 8.27 12.48 23.96
N LEU A 591 8.51 11.55 24.86
CA LEU A 591 7.95 10.20 24.78
C LEU A 591 6.96 10.01 25.94
N VAL A 592 5.77 9.55 25.63
CA VAL A 592 4.77 9.10 26.60
C VAL A 592 4.74 7.58 26.52
N ASN A 593 5.21 6.91 27.56
CA ASN A 593 5.39 5.44 27.59
C ASN A 593 6.14 4.90 26.37
N GLY A 594 7.27 5.54 26.03
CA GLY A 594 8.13 5.13 24.91
C GLY A 594 7.61 5.50 23.51
N GLN A 595 6.50 6.23 23.42
CA GLN A 595 5.91 6.65 22.16
C GLN A 595 5.83 8.18 22.04
N GLU A 596 6.23 8.70 20.89
CA GLU A 596 6.12 10.12 20.58
C GLU A 596 4.64 10.48 20.31
N PRO A 597 4.05 11.45 21.07
CA PRO A 597 2.69 11.91 20.80
C PRO A 597 2.62 12.63 19.45
N ASP A 598 1.45 12.58 18.82
CA ASP A 598 1.21 13.34 17.59
C ASP A 598 1.08 14.84 17.93
N THR A 599 2.18 15.56 17.82
CA THR A 599 2.25 16.99 18.14
C THR A 599 1.75 17.90 17.00
N ARG A 600 1.10 17.33 15.99
CA ARG A 600 0.53 18.05 14.82
C ARG A 600 1.53 19.02 14.19
N GLY A 601 2.79 18.55 14.03
CA GLY A 601 3.87 19.29 13.39
C GLY A 601 4.71 20.20 14.30
N VAL A 602 4.35 20.36 15.55
CA VAL A 602 5.16 21.13 16.51
C VAL A 602 6.34 20.30 17.01
N ARG A 603 7.54 20.77 16.81
CA ARG A 603 8.74 20.16 17.40
C ARG A 603 8.92 20.60 18.84
N SER A 604 9.22 19.64 19.69
CA SER A 604 9.56 19.93 21.08
C SER A 604 10.99 20.46 21.19
N LEU A 605 11.21 21.42 22.07
CA LEU A 605 12.47 22.11 22.28
C LEU A 605 12.95 21.89 23.71
N ASN A 606 14.24 21.65 23.88
CA ASN A 606 14.90 21.69 25.17
C ASN A 606 15.66 23.02 25.32
N LYS A 607 15.09 23.97 26.04
CA LYS A 607 15.72 25.26 26.36
C LYS A 607 16.31 25.18 27.75
N ASN A 608 17.62 25.00 27.87
CA ASN A 608 18.34 24.96 29.14
C ASN A 608 17.79 23.95 30.17
N GLY A 609 17.40 22.75 29.70
CA GLY A 609 16.79 21.73 30.56
C GLY A 609 15.28 21.85 30.75
N ARG A 610 14.64 22.86 30.17
CA ARG A 610 13.18 23.04 30.18
C ARG A 610 12.58 22.65 28.83
N ILE A 611 11.60 21.78 28.87
CA ILE A 611 10.98 21.20 27.67
C ILE A 611 9.76 22.01 27.26
N TRP A 612 9.77 22.46 26.02
CA TRP A 612 8.67 23.15 25.36
C TRP A 612 8.03 22.25 24.30
N GLY A 613 6.72 22.23 24.19
CA GLY A 613 6.01 21.40 23.22
C GLY A 613 4.53 21.71 23.11
N ALA A 614 3.87 21.04 22.16
CA ALA A 614 2.41 21.10 21.96
C ALA A 614 1.70 20.41 23.13
N VAL A 615 1.47 21.14 24.19
CA VAL A 615 1.04 20.59 25.49
C VAL A 615 -0.32 19.87 25.39
N ILE A 616 -1.26 20.38 24.61
CA ILE A 616 -2.58 19.76 24.45
C ILE A 616 -2.43 18.35 23.86
N CYS A 617 -1.63 18.20 22.81
CA CYS A 617 -1.36 16.90 22.18
C CYS A 617 -0.71 15.90 23.15
N ILE A 618 0.17 16.39 24.01
CA ILE A 618 0.83 15.59 25.05
C ILE A 618 -0.19 15.15 26.10
N LEU A 619 -1.03 16.06 26.58
CA LEU A 619 -2.07 15.78 27.56
C LEU A 619 -3.16 14.85 27.00
N GLU A 620 -3.57 15.03 25.75
CA GLU A 620 -4.48 14.10 25.05
C GLU A 620 -3.90 12.68 25.04
N ARG A 621 -2.63 12.55 24.75
CA ARG A 621 -1.96 11.24 24.74
C ARG A 621 -1.86 10.64 26.16
N LEU A 622 -1.50 11.44 27.15
CA LEU A 622 -1.45 11.01 28.54
C LEU A 622 -2.83 10.58 29.05
N LYS A 623 -3.89 11.30 28.68
CA LYS A 623 -5.26 11.01 29.09
C LYS A 623 -5.76 9.66 28.56
N THR A 624 -5.28 9.20 27.43
CA THR A 624 -5.63 7.86 26.91
C THR A 624 -5.15 6.71 27.78
N GLU A 625 -4.10 6.95 28.58
CA GLU A 625 -3.46 5.92 29.41
C GLU A 625 -3.75 6.12 30.92
N TRP A 626 -4.00 7.35 31.33
CA TRP A 626 -4.14 7.74 32.75
C TRP A 626 -5.37 8.63 33.00
N SER A 627 -6.49 8.29 32.41
CA SER A 627 -7.72 9.09 32.48
C SER A 627 -8.26 9.33 33.90
N GLU A 628 -7.89 8.49 34.87
CA GLU A 628 -8.34 8.59 36.25
C GLU A 628 -7.51 9.53 37.10
N HIS A 629 -6.35 10.01 36.64
CA HIS A 629 -5.40 10.77 37.45
C HIS A 629 -5.44 12.26 37.22
N PHE A 630 -5.89 12.70 36.05
CA PHE A 630 -6.05 14.13 35.77
C PHE A 630 -7.09 14.38 34.70
N ASP A 631 -7.59 15.63 34.66
CA ASP A 631 -8.44 16.15 33.60
C ASP A 631 -7.96 17.51 33.14
N PHE A 632 -8.25 17.85 31.86
CA PHE A 632 -7.89 19.15 31.34
C PHE A 632 -8.94 19.67 30.35
N GLU A 633 -9.01 20.99 30.27
CA GLU A 633 -9.86 21.72 29.34
C GLU A 633 -9.04 22.83 28.68
N TYR A 634 -9.19 22.96 27.38
CA TYR A 634 -8.58 24.05 26.63
C TYR A 634 -9.66 24.91 25.99
N ASN A 635 -9.73 26.19 26.41
CA ASN A 635 -10.58 27.18 25.77
C ASN A 635 -9.80 27.84 24.64
N SER A 636 -10.18 27.52 23.39
CA SER A 636 -9.54 28.02 22.19
C SER A 636 -9.74 29.50 21.94
N ASP A 637 -10.85 30.07 22.40
CA ASP A 637 -11.19 31.48 22.18
C ASP A 637 -10.39 32.38 23.13
N GLU A 638 -10.29 31.99 24.39
CA GLU A 638 -9.51 32.68 25.40
C GLU A 638 -8.03 32.25 25.40
N LYS A 639 -7.68 31.16 24.73
CA LYS A 639 -6.35 30.53 24.67
C LYS A 639 -5.82 30.21 26.08
N ILE A 640 -6.69 29.59 26.87
CA ILE A 640 -6.41 29.22 28.26
C ILE A 640 -6.50 27.70 28.40
N LEU A 641 -5.44 27.09 28.93
CA LEU A 641 -5.40 25.71 29.38
C LEU A 641 -5.67 25.64 30.87
N THR A 642 -6.62 24.82 31.29
CA THR A 642 -6.87 24.46 32.69
C THR A 642 -6.64 22.96 32.87
N LEU A 643 -5.74 22.60 33.78
CA LEU A 643 -5.43 21.22 34.16
C LEU A 643 -5.85 20.98 35.61
N LYS A 644 -6.48 19.85 35.87
CA LYS A 644 -6.88 19.41 37.23
C LYS A 644 -6.26 18.05 37.51
N SER A 645 -5.49 17.95 38.59
CA SER A 645 -4.86 16.71 39.03
C SER A 645 -4.78 16.66 40.55
N GLY A 646 -5.53 15.76 41.17
CA GLY A 646 -5.65 15.70 42.64
C GLY A 646 -6.16 17.02 43.21
N GLU A 647 -5.36 17.63 44.09
CA GLU A 647 -5.65 18.94 44.71
C GLU A 647 -5.20 20.16 43.89
N TYR A 648 -4.50 19.91 42.75
CA TYR A 648 -3.95 20.98 41.92
C TYR A 648 -4.90 21.38 40.81
N VAL A 649 -5.09 22.69 40.67
CA VAL A 649 -5.70 23.34 39.53
C VAL A 649 -4.64 24.25 38.92
N VAL A 650 -4.17 23.88 37.71
CA VAL A 650 -3.13 24.64 37.01
C VAL A 650 -3.76 25.33 35.81
N THR A 651 -3.55 26.62 35.68
CA THR A 651 -4.04 27.40 34.55
C THR A 651 -2.89 28.11 33.86
N ALA A 652 -2.79 27.97 32.56
CA ALA A 652 -1.81 28.62 31.69
C ALA A 652 -2.52 29.40 30.57
N GLU A 653 -2.12 30.63 30.35
CA GLU A 653 -2.68 31.55 29.35
C GLU A 653 -1.63 31.92 28.31
N CYS A 654 -2.02 31.96 27.06
CA CYS A 654 -1.15 32.38 25.95
C CYS A 654 -0.63 33.81 26.15
N GLY A 655 0.67 34.01 25.99
CA GLY A 655 1.31 35.33 26.17
C GLY A 655 1.59 35.72 27.61
N ARG A 656 1.43 34.82 28.59
CA ARG A 656 1.79 35.07 29.98
C ARG A 656 2.91 34.18 30.47
N THR A 657 3.95 34.78 31.05
CA THR A 657 5.11 34.06 31.59
C THR A 657 4.83 33.30 32.90
N HIS A 658 3.65 33.46 33.49
CA HIS A 658 3.27 32.79 34.73
C HIS A 658 2.08 31.86 34.51
N LEU A 659 2.17 30.66 35.05
CA LEU A 659 1.02 29.79 35.24
C LEU A 659 0.47 29.94 36.65
N LEU A 660 -0.82 29.73 36.81
CA LEU A 660 -1.47 29.77 38.12
C LEU A 660 -1.64 28.34 38.65
N VAL A 661 -1.13 28.07 39.83
CA VAL A 661 -1.35 26.82 40.57
C VAL A 661 -2.16 27.09 41.82
N ASN A 662 -3.40 26.63 41.85
CA ASN A 662 -4.36 26.94 42.91
C ASN A 662 -4.47 28.46 43.18
N GLY A 663 -4.38 29.26 42.10
CA GLY A 663 -4.43 30.74 42.19
C GLY A 663 -3.09 31.42 42.51
N ASN A 664 -2.02 30.69 42.78
CA ASN A 664 -0.68 31.26 43.02
C ASN A 664 0.14 31.27 41.75
N GLU A 665 0.86 32.35 41.50
CA GLU A 665 1.71 32.52 40.31
C GLU A 665 3.00 31.70 40.41
N ASN A 666 3.32 30.97 39.32
CA ASN A 666 4.57 30.24 39.13
C ASN A 666 5.19 30.65 37.80
N LEU A 667 6.44 31.07 37.82
CA LEU A 667 7.15 31.56 36.64
C LEU A 667 7.53 30.41 35.70
N MET A 668 7.23 30.56 34.41
CA MET A 668 7.75 29.74 33.31
C MET A 668 8.95 30.44 32.67
N ASP A 669 9.74 29.68 31.90
CA ASP A 669 10.85 30.22 31.13
C ASP A 669 10.40 30.69 29.72
N GLY A 670 9.42 31.58 29.70
CA GLY A 670 8.86 32.18 28.49
C GLY A 670 7.33 32.19 28.49
N GLU A 671 6.79 32.72 27.44
CA GLU A 671 5.35 32.87 27.24
C GLU A 671 4.81 31.70 26.38
N PRO A 672 3.72 31.03 26.80
CA PRO A 672 2.97 30.14 25.92
C PRO A 672 2.49 30.88 24.67
N TYR A 673 2.52 30.20 23.54
CA TYR A 673 2.12 30.78 22.26
C TYR A 673 1.33 29.78 21.42
N ILE A 674 0.64 30.29 20.42
CA ILE A 674 0.02 29.45 19.39
C ILE A 674 0.99 29.28 18.24
N SER A 675 1.31 28.03 17.89
CA SER A 675 2.16 27.71 16.75
C SER A 675 1.48 28.04 15.42
N ASP A 676 2.23 28.08 14.35
CA ASP A 676 1.70 28.24 12.99
C ASP A 676 0.68 27.15 12.60
N SER A 677 0.74 25.98 13.24
CA SER A 677 -0.23 24.89 13.08
C SER A 677 -1.41 24.97 14.06
N GLY A 678 -1.58 26.09 14.74
CA GLY A 678 -2.69 26.33 15.68
C GLY A 678 -2.60 25.58 17.01
N GLN A 679 -1.42 24.99 17.34
CA GLN A 679 -1.25 24.25 18.59
C GLN A 679 -0.79 25.17 19.73
N PHE A 680 -1.35 24.94 20.93
CA PHE A 680 -0.91 25.63 22.13
C PHE A 680 0.42 25.06 22.61
N VAL A 681 1.47 25.87 22.52
CA VAL A 681 2.85 25.52 22.88
C VAL A 681 3.22 26.20 24.20
N MET A 682 3.67 25.40 25.15
CA MET A 682 4.14 25.92 26.44
C MET A 682 5.27 25.06 27.01
N GLU A 683 5.83 25.51 28.12
CA GLU A 683 6.80 24.76 28.91
C GLU A 683 6.12 23.53 29.55
N VAL A 684 6.32 22.36 28.97
CA VAL A 684 5.74 21.08 29.45
C VAL A 684 6.32 20.70 30.81
N SER A 685 7.60 21.00 31.04
CA SER A 685 8.26 20.76 32.30
C SER A 685 7.63 21.54 33.49
N ALA A 686 7.01 22.68 33.20
CA ALA A 686 6.35 23.48 34.22
C ALA A 686 5.06 22.81 34.79
N ILE A 687 4.43 21.92 34.05
CA ILE A 687 3.23 21.21 34.50
C ILE A 687 3.49 19.76 34.90
N ALA A 688 4.64 19.18 34.48
CA ALA A 688 4.95 17.77 34.66
C ALA A 688 4.89 17.32 36.16
N SER A 689 5.33 18.16 37.09
CA SER A 689 5.32 17.87 38.53
C SER A 689 3.90 17.79 39.11
N TYR A 690 2.92 18.44 38.50
CA TYR A 690 1.54 18.49 39.02
C TYR A 690 0.69 17.31 38.53
N ILE A 691 1.13 16.64 37.46
CA ILE A 691 0.49 15.42 36.95
C ILE A 691 1.27 14.15 37.31
N CYS A 692 2.17 14.24 38.30
CA CYS A 692 3.00 13.10 38.78
C CYS A 692 3.84 12.42 37.72
N LEU A 693 4.30 13.13 36.68
CA LEU A 693 5.21 12.61 35.67
C LEU A 693 6.65 12.55 36.18
N LEU A 694 7.27 11.39 36.15
CA LEU A 694 8.74 11.26 36.25
C LEU A 694 9.36 11.82 34.98
N TYR A 695 10.08 12.91 35.13
CA TYR A 695 10.80 13.59 34.06
C TYR A 695 12.27 13.20 34.11
N THR A 696 12.83 12.67 33.03
CA THR A 696 14.25 12.46 32.85
C THR A 696 14.77 13.35 31.72
N SER A 697 15.76 14.18 32.02
CA SER A 697 16.37 15.11 31.04
C SER A 697 17.41 14.45 30.13
N ASP A 698 17.71 13.17 30.30
CA ASP A 698 18.80 12.47 29.62
C ASP A 698 18.33 11.70 28.38
N ALA A 699 17.86 12.45 27.37
CA ALA A 699 17.60 11.86 26.04
C ALA A 699 18.86 11.71 25.18
N ALA A 700 20.06 11.98 25.72
CA ALA A 700 21.32 11.90 24.97
C ALA A 700 21.99 10.51 24.99
N ASP A 701 21.61 9.60 25.91
CA ASP A 701 22.32 8.33 26.10
C ASP A 701 21.64 7.08 25.52
N ASP A 702 20.48 7.19 24.90
CA ASP A 702 19.74 6.03 24.36
C ASP A 702 20.02 5.72 22.87
N LEU A 703 21.08 6.29 22.29
CA LEU A 703 21.53 5.96 20.93
C LEU A 703 22.52 4.79 20.87
N THR A 704 22.77 4.10 22.00
CA THR A 704 23.72 2.97 22.07
C THR A 704 23.19 1.75 22.80
N ARG A 705 21.89 1.45 22.73
CA ARG A 705 21.39 0.13 23.12
C ARG A 705 20.40 -0.46 22.12
#